data_2ed41fab819f65f408d2f5755d48e9b4
#
_entry.id   2ed41fab819f65f408d2f5755d48e9b4
#
_cell.length_a   1.000
_cell.length_b   1.000
_cell.length_c   1.000
_cell.angle_alpha   90.00
_cell.angle_beta   90.00
_cell.angle_gamma   90.00
#
_symmetry.space_group_name_H-M   'P 1'
#
loop_
_entity.id
_entity.type
_entity.pdbx_description
1 polymer ?
#
loop_
_entity_poly.entity_id
_entity_poly.type
_entity_poly.pdbx_seq_one_letter_code
_entity_poly.pdbx_strand_id
1 'polypeptide(L)'
;MSRYLYKKIQNISPESLNFQHSGLKLTTLGYDPNRDEANQTLFEDANAMALVNKFNPMVFTEIHGRVDAVLIEPCTPPHEPNYEYDLIAEQFIKLGEAVGVGAIANNPDHNSFEMPFRDFLRGNETSPTGKEWTQPWDDMTTAYGSQYPVLIGTAGITWELPVYSDISAEYMVPYGLMTQAMFIRDNKISMLENQAKLFSRGVNNTNSNADVAPWYVNQYDETGAQAELMRPVYDGEGQNGNFYPECYIIPLDRDNQKNLFDAAAELKYLTRNDVKVNVATESFVYDGVTYPEGTTVISMYQAKRSLANSQLYDGTFISVWSGLYSESFAQRSHARGYDRIIVAEPAAYETIMQSCQATIDYEGTLAALAECTADFDGVENADVIIDNVSNDSANAVNALLNAGKTVAMITEGEEKGNFLCSYEDFLTIANEYVVTATGVYGANYKAAVIDNPTVYLPGKPANNTSGYVETTLRSGSYNYRFDWLALTNMGFTVTDDLSAANVIVGSRALNDEALGAVKAGTPYMGYTATAVSRVRELVDLELSSCEMGTDFLGRVVYPNNTLINATYINEGDDVMYEYGTYWFSKIPEGATVLVQNAGKDPLQGCICLTDDGLVKQFETYNNGVVGFEYQSGNMDIALFANVLNHKIHQTDEFTFISNFIFSRSLSAVAYEGVQQPENPEPDNPDPKPDPKPGDSGTTDPKPTTPPETGDTSNVMLWVAVAVISCGMIPAAVVVLKRKAR
;
A
#
# COMPACT_ATOMS: atom_id res chain seq x y z
N MET A 1 21.23 14.69 19.99
CA MET A 1 20.15 14.85 19.01
C MET A 1 19.65 16.30 18.90
N SER A 2 19.23 16.95 19.98
CA SER A 2 18.73 18.33 19.95
C SER A 2 19.71 19.39 19.37
N ARG A 3 21.02 19.28 19.67
CA ARG A 3 22.05 20.22 19.11
C ARG A 3 22.33 20.03 17.61
N TYR A 4 22.09 18.85 17.06
CA TYR A 4 22.29 18.59 15.63
C TYR A 4 21.11 19.12 14.82
N LEU A 5 19.90 18.87 15.27
CA LEU A 5 18.66 19.45 14.71
C LEU A 5 18.69 20.98 14.80
N TYR A 6 19.09 21.55 15.93
CA TYR A 6 19.20 22.99 16.11
C TYR A 6 20.21 23.64 15.15
N LYS A 7 21.37 23.00 14.90
CA LYS A 7 22.35 23.48 13.91
C LYS A 7 21.86 23.36 12.47
N LYS A 8 21.04 22.35 12.16
CA LYS A 8 20.48 22.19 10.81
C LYS A 8 19.37 23.22 10.54
N ILE A 9 18.58 23.53 11.56
CA ILE A 9 17.56 24.59 11.51
C ILE A 9 18.21 25.99 11.43
N GLN A 10 19.32 26.24 12.10
CA GLN A 10 20.03 27.52 12.02
C GLN A 10 20.67 27.84 10.66
N ASN A 11 20.89 26.84 9.82
CA ASN A 11 21.41 27.02 8.46
C ASN A 11 20.32 27.23 7.40
N ILE A 12 19.05 27.19 7.79
CA ILE A 12 17.92 27.57 6.94
C ILE A 12 17.73 29.06 7.14
N SER A 13 17.87 29.86 6.08
CA SER A 13 17.69 31.31 6.22
C SER A 13 16.26 31.60 6.70
N PRO A 14 16.06 32.63 7.58
CA PRO A 14 14.72 33.02 8.02
C PRO A 14 13.76 33.36 6.86
N GLU A 15 14.30 33.76 5.72
CA GLU A 15 13.55 34.06 4.49
C GLU A 15 13.07 32.82 3.76
N SER A 16 13.70 31.64 3.98
CA SER A 16 13.23 30.33 3.49
C SER A 16 12.16 29.73 4.40
N LEU A 17 11.97 30.25 5.60
CA LEU A 17 10.95 29.88 6.56
C LEU A 17 9.78 30.87 6.55
N ASN A 18 9.23 31.16 5.39
CA ASN A 18 8.06 32.02 5.31
C ASN A 18 6.80 31.23 5.72
N PHE A 19 6.68 30.99 7.02
CA PHE A 19 5.54 30.30 7.65
C PHE A 19 4.23 31.10 7.62
N GLN A 20 4.23 32.31 7.06
CA GLN A 20 3.13 33.26 7.29
C GLN A 20 1.81 32.89 6.64
N HIS A 21 1.71 31.99 5.69
CA HIS A 21 0.42 31.79 5.01
C HIS A 21 0.06 30.39 4.52
N SER A 22 0.84 29.35 4.74
CA SER A 22 0.49 28.11 4.05
C SER A 22 -0.17 27.09 4.93
N GLY A 23 -0.24 27.03 6.15
CA GLY A 23 -0.89 25.92 6.87
C GLY A 23 -0.60 24.52 6.29
N LEU A 24 0.46 24.39 5.51
CA LEU A 24 0.82 23.18 4.79
C LEU A 24 2.00 22.54 5.51
N LYS A 25 1.75 21.40 6.09
CA LYS A 25 2.76 20.54 6.70
C LYS A 25 3.36 19.63 5.61
N LEU A 26 3.97 20.19 4.57
CA LEU A 26 4.48 19.39 3.46
C LEU A 26 6.00 19.30 3.53
N THR A 27 6.53 18.10 3.25
CA THR A 27 7.95 17.87 3.00
C THR A 27 8.39 18.56 1.71
N THR A 28 9.70 18.56 1.43
CA THR A 28 10.24 19.07 0.17
C THR A 28 9.70 18.37 -1.07
N LEU A 29 9.17 17.15 -0.91
CA LEU A 29 8.53 16.38 -1.97
C LEU A 29 7.04 16.67 -2.12
N GLY A 30 6.45 17.48 -1.26
CA GLY A 30 5.04 17.83 -1.31
C GLY A 30 4.12 16.84 -0.57
N TYR A 31 4.68 15.97 0.26
CA TYR A 31 3.95 15.09 1.16
C TYR A 31 3.53 15.81 2.43
N ASP A 32 2.37 15.46 2.94
CA ASP A 32 1.94 15.75 4.30
C ASP A 32 2.35 14.56 5.20
N PRO A 33 3.35 14.73 6.09
CA PRO A 33 3.77 13.63 6.96
C PRO A 33 2.63 13.13 7.86
N ASN A 34 1.73 14.02 8.28
CA ASN A 34 0.56 13.66 9.08
C ASN A 34 -0.56 13.00 8.24
N ARG A 35 -0.21 12.22 7.24
CA ARG A 35 -1.06 11.36 6.40
C ARG A 35 -0.32 10.11 5.96
N ASP A 36 0.89 9.87 6.50
CA ASP A 36 1.79 8.83 6.01
C ASP A 36 2.22 7.82 7.08
N GLU A 37 1.87 8.03 8.36
CA GLU A 37 2.35 7.20 9.47
C GLU A 37 1.98 5.72 9.33
N ALA A 38 0.78 5.43 8.83
CA ALA A 38 0.38 4.05 8.54
C ALA A 38 1.09 3.47 7.31
N ASN A 39 1.40 4.29 6.31
CA ASN A 39 2.02 3.85 5.07
C ASN A 39 3.54 3.93 5.09
N GLN A 40 4.10 4.93 5.81
CA GLN A 40 5.54 5.14 5.99
C GLN A 40 6.33 5.16 4.68
N THR A 41 5.76 5.78 3.64
CA THR A 41 6.42 6.06 2.36
C THR A 41 7.52 7.08 2.51
N LEU A 42 7.34 8.03 3.45
CA LEU A 42 8.36 9.01 3.80
C LEU A 42 9.40 8.41 4.75
N PHE A 43 10.64 8.70 4.47
CA PHE A 43 11.76 8.28 5.32
C PHE A 43 11.67 8.86 6.74
N GLU A 44 11.15 10.08 6.87
CA GLU A 44 10.93 10.77 8.13
C GLU A 44 9.94 10.01 9.01
N ASP A 45 8.78 9.62 8.46
CA ASP A 45 7.72 8.92 9.17
C ASP A 45 8.12 7.48 9.47
N ALA A 46 8.75 6.80 8.51
CA ALA A 46 9.31 5.48 8.71
C ALA A 46 10.28 5.42 9.91
N ASN A 47 11.16 6.42 10.05
CA ASN A 47 12.10 6.48 11.18
C ASN A 47 11.42 6.90 12.49
N ALA A 48 10.46 7.83 12.45
CA ALA A 48 9.73 8.26 13.63
C ALA A 48 8.91 7.09 14.21
N MET A 49 8.15 6.39 13.37
CA MET A 49 7.32 5.26 13.80
C MET A 49 8.17 4.05 14.22
N ALA A 50 9.30 3.78 13.58
CA ALA A 50 10.24 2.77 14.05
C ALA A 50 10.77 3.05 15.47
N LEU A 51 11.03 4.32 15.81
CA LEU A 51 11.40 4.71 17.18
C LEU A 51 10.23 4.54 18.14
N VAL A 52 9.03 4.95 17.76
CA VAL A 52 7.81 4.76 18.57
C VAL A 52 7.60 3.28 18.85
N ASN A 53 7.66 2.44 17.85
CA ASN A 53 7.48 0.99 17.99
C ASN A 53 8.60 0.32 18.80
N LYS A 54 9.83 0.82 18.72
CA LYS A 54 10.96 0.30 19.50
C LYS A 54 10.87 0.64 20.99
N PHE A 55 10.45 1.85 21.32
CA PHE A 55 10.46 2.33 22.71
C PHE A 55 9.11 2.22 23.41
N ASN A 56 8.02 2.04 22.67
CA ASN A 56 6.65 1.97 23.19
C ASN A 56 6.37 3.07 24.22
N PRO A 57 6.44 4.35 23.86
CA PRO A 57 6.26 5.46 24.81
C PRO A 57 4.86 5.41 25.43
N MET A 58 4.71 5.94 26.63
CA MET A 58 3.40 6.05 27.27
C MET A 58 2.51 7.09 26.61
N VAL A 59 3.10 8.14 26.05
CA VAL A 59 2.39 9.25 25.40
C VAL A 59 3.17 9.71 24.18
N PHE A 60 2.45 10.00 23.13
CA PHE A 60 2.93 10.66 21.92
C PHE A 60 2.07 11.91 21.70
N THR A 61 2.69 13.07 21.55
CA THR A 61 1.97 14.34 21.41
C THR A 61 2.48 15.11 20.23
N GLU A 62 1.57 15.46 19.34
CA GLU A 62 1.77 16.42 18.26
C GLU A 62 1.11 17.75 18.64
N ILE A 63 1.74 18.85 18.25
CA ILE A 63 1.22 20.18 18.46
C ILE A 63 0.90 20.81 17.13
N HIS A 64 -0.38 21.02 16.93
CA HIS A 64 -0.96 21.57 15.72
C HIS A 64 -1.61 22.92 15.99
N GLY A 65 -2.52 23.34 15.15
CA GLY A 65 -3.31 24.54 15.38
C GLY A 65 -4.41 24.76 14.37
N ARG A 66 -5.34 25.64 14.80
CA ARG A 66 -6.48 26.28 14.19
C ARG A 66 -7.87 25.79 14.65
N VAL A 67 -7.98 24.77 15.47
CA VAL A 67 -9.32 24.22 15.83
C VAL A 67 -9.67 24.48 17.29
N ASP A 68 -8.71 24.74 18.16
CA ASP A 68 -8.90 24.92 19.61
C ASP A 68 -9.43 23.63 20.29
N ALA A 69 -8.71 22.53 20.09
CA ALA A 69 -9.12 21.26 20.68
C ALA A 69 -7.91 20.43 21.12
N VAL A 70 -8.08 19.68 22.18
CA VAL A 70 -7.19 18.59 22.61
C VAL A 70 -7.78 17.30 22.05
N LEU A 71 -7.28 16.87 20.89
CA LEU A 71 -7.67 15.62 20.28
C LEU A 71 -6.86 14.52 20.98
N ILE A 72 -7.49 13.84 21.93
CA ILE A 72 -6.94 12.63 22.53
C ILE A 72 -7.58 11.42 21.85
N GLU A 73 -6.75 10.50 21.36
CA GLU A 73 -7.25 9.34 20.64
C GLU A 73 -7.71 8.21 21.59
N PRO A 74 -8.81 7.54 21.29
CA PRO A 74 -9.74 7.74 20.19
C PRO A 74 -10.60 8.99 20.41
N CYS A 75 -10.87 9.71 19.33
CA CYS A 75 -11.51 11.03 19.38
C CYS A 75 -13.05 10.95 19.36
N THR A 76 -13.60 10.56 18.23
CA THR A 76 -15.05 10.39 18.01
C THR A 76 -15.33 9.14 17.16
N PRO A 77 -16.55 8.55 17.23
CA PRO A 77 -16.92 7.45 16.35
C PRO A 77 -16.97 7.90 14.88
N PRO A 78 -16.81 6.96 13.93
CA PRO A 78 -16.49 5.54 14.13
C PRO A 78 -15.04 5.36 14.56
N HIS A 79 -14.80 4.37 15.41
CA HIS A 79 -13.47 4.15 15.98
C HIS A 79 -12.67 3.10 15.19
N GLU A 80 -11.34 3.27 15.18
CA GLU A 80 -10.41 2.30 14.60
C GLU A 80 -10.56 0.92 15.26
N PRO A 81 -10.90 -0.14 14.53
CA PRO A 81 -11.25 -1.42 15.14
C PRO A 81 -10.07 -2.17 15.80
N ASN A 82 -8.83 -1.81 15.49
CA ASN A 82 -7.64 -2.47 16.04
C ASN A 82 -7.21 -1.94 17.41
N TYR A 83 -7.86 -0.91 17.96
CA TYR A 83 -7.54 -0.41 19.29
C TYR A 83 -8.18 -1.25 20.39
N GLU A 84 -7.50 -1.33 21.55
CA GLU A 84 -7.95 -2.02 22.74
C GLU A 84 -8.63 -1.05 23.71
N TYR A 85 -9.78 -0.52 23.34
CA TYR A 85 -10.48 0.60 23.99
C TYR A 85 -10.73 0.44 25.47
N ASP A 86 -11.10 -0.76 25.93
CA ASP A 86 -11.36 -1.06 27.33
C ASP A 86 -10.13 -0.88 28.23
N LEU A 87 -8.93 -0.96 27.65
CA LEU A 87 -7.68 -0.73 28.36
C LEU A 87 -7.23 0.72 28.35
N ILE A 88 -7.59 1.50 27.31
CA ILE A 88 -6.96 2.80 27.07
C ILE A 88 -7.90 3.98 27.29
N ALA A 89 -9.17 3.88 26.91
CA ALA A 89 -10.04 5.04 26.73
C ALA A 89 -10.23 5.88 28.01
N GLU A 90 -10.55 5.27 29.14
CA GLU A 90 -10.77 6.02 30.39
C GLU A 90 -9.52 6.81 30.83
N GLN A 91 -8.35 6.19 30.69
CA GLN A 91 -7.09 6.80 31.11
C GLN A 91 -6.66 7.92 30.15
N PHE A 92 -6.91 7.74 28.84
CA PHE A 92 -6.59 8.75 27.85
C PHE A 92 -7.49 9.98 27.99
N ILE A 93 -8.79 9.82 28.27
CA ILE A 93 -9.67 10.95 28.60
C ILE A 93 -9.11 11.77 29.78
N LYS A 94 -8.70 11.11 30.86
CA LYS A 94 -8.13 11.79 32.03
C LYS A 94 -6.83 12.52 31.71
N LEU A 95 -6.00 11.95 30.84
CA LEU A 95 -4.78 12.58 30.36
C LEU A 95 -5.10 13.83 29.51
N GLY A 96 -6.02 13.74 28.56
CA GLY A 96 -6.44 14.88 27.76
C GLY A 96 -7.05 16.01 28.59
N GLU A 97 -7.86 15.67 29.60
CA GLU A 97 -8.39 16.65 30.57
C GLU A 97 -7.25 17.34 31.36
N ALA A 98 -6.23 16.59 31.80
CA ALA A 98 -5.09 17.17 32.49
C ALA A 98 -4.29 18.14 31.61
N VAL A 99 -4.09 17.80 30.34
CA VAL A 99 -3.43 18.66 29.34
C VAL A 99 -4.23 19.94 29.14
N GLY A 100 -5.53 19.85 28.86
CA GLY A 100 -6.39 20.99 28.63
C GLY A 100 -6.52 21.91 29.84
N VAL A 101 -6.73 21.36 31.04
CA VAL A 101 -6.77 22.13 32.28
C VAL A 101 -5.45 22.87 32.53
N GLY A 102 -4.33 22.21 32.29
CA GLY A 102 -3.00 22.86 32.40
C GLY A 102 -2.86 24.01 31.42
N ALA A 103 -3.23 23.79 30.17
CA ALA A 103 -3.13 24.75 29.10
C ALA A 103 -3.83 26.09 29.40
N ILE A 104 -5.03 26.03 30.00
CA ILE A 104 -5.83 27.22 30.31
C ILE A 104 -5.58 27.81 31.70
N ALA A 105 -4.86 27.12 32.61
CA ALA A 105 -4.77 27.44 34.02
C ALA A 105 -4.28 28.87 34.34
N ASN A 106 -3.42 29.44 33.51
CA ASN A 106 -2.86 30.78 33.71
C ASN A 106 -2.96 31.63 32.43
N ASN A 107 -3.90 31.29 31.55
CA ASN A 107 -4.08 32.00 30.28
C ASN A 107 -5.23 33.01 30.41
N PRO A 108 -5.02 34.33 30.23
CA PRO A 108 -6.08 35.32 30.37
C PRO A 108 -7.03 35.32 29.18
N ASP A 109 -6.59 34.87 28.03
CA ASP A 109 -7.31 34.98 26.77
C ASP A 109 -8.00 33.67 26.37
N HIS A 110 -7.46 32.52 26.83
CA HIS A 110 -8.01 31.19 26.59
C HIS A 110 -8.36 30.53 27.93
N ASN A 111 -9.64 30.41 28.21
CA ASN A 111 -10.17 29.91 29.49
C ASN A 111 -11.03 28.65 29.37
N SER A 112 -11.12 28.08 28.19
CA SER A 112 -11.80 26.82 27.89
C SER A 112 -11.04 26.04 26.84
N PHE A 113 -11.31 24.76 26.72
CA PHE A 113 -10.78 23.88 25.68
C PHE A 113 -11.82 22.82 25.32
N GLU A 114 -11.88 22.48 24.06
CA GLU A 114 -12.63 21.34 23.55
C GLU A 114 -11.80 20.06 23.69
N MET A 115 -12.46 18.96 23.99
CA MET A 115 -11.89 17.63 23.93
C MET A 115 -12.94 16.70 23.29
N PRO A 116 -12.88 16.48 21.98
CA PRO A 116 -13.94 15.82 21.22
C PRO A 116 -14.38 14.49 21.81
N PHE A 117 -13.45 13.63 22.20
CA PHE A 117 -13.79 12.34 22.80
C PHE A 117 -14.69 12.47 24.05
N ARG A 118 -14.31 13.33 24.99
CA ARG A 118 -15.11 13.60 26.19
C ARG A 118 -16.46 14.24 25.86
N ASP A 119 -16.41 15.25 25.00
CA ASP A 119 -17.55 16.11 24.73
C ASP A 119 -18.59 15.40 23.85
N PHE A 120 -18.13 14.52 22.96
CA PHE A 120 -19.00 13.62 22.21
C PHE A 120 -19.70 12.60 23.13
N LEU A 121 -18.98 11.94 24.01
CA LEU A 121 -19.54 10.93 24.94
C LEU A 121 -20.51 11.53 25.95
N ARG A 122 -20.29 12.77 26.37
CA ARG A 122 -21.15 13.47 27.34
C ARG A 122 -22.34 14.20 26.71
N GLY A 123 -22.35 14.29 25.38
CA GLY A 123 -23.31 15.08 24.63
C GLY A 123 -22.98 16.57 24.60
N ASN A 124 -23.64 17.28 23.71
CA ASN A 124 -23.35 18.69 23.41
C ASN A 124 -23.60 19.66 24.56
N GLU A 125 -24.44 19.30 25.52
CA GLU A 125 -24.76 20.13 26.70
C GLU A 125 -23.54 20.39 27.61
N THR A 126 -22.50 19.59 27.48
CA THR A 126 -21.29 19.68 28.33
C THR A 126 -20.08 20.27 27.61
N SER A 127 -20.20 20.57 26.32
CA SER A 127 -19.12 21.25 25.57
C SER A 127 -18.93 22.67 26.12
N PRO A 128 -17.71 23.08 26.50
CA PRO A 128 -17.42 24.40 27.03
C PRO A 128 -17.72 25.54 26.07
N THR A 129 -17.60 25.31 24.79
CA THR A 129 -17.83 26.32 23.73
C THR A 129 -19.21 26.18 23.08
N GLY A 130 -19.98 25.15 23.43
CA GLY A 130 -21.26 24.82 22.79
C GLY A 130 -21.11 24.21 21.40
N LYS A 131 -19.91 23.77 21.05
CA LYS A 131 -19.65 23.09 19.77
C LYS A 131 -20.22 21.68 19.78
N GLU A 132 -20.95 21.34 18.73
CA GLU A 132 -21.50 20.01 18.56
C GLU A 132 -20.44 19.08 17.94
N TRP A 133 -20.10 18.03 18.68
CA TRP A 133 -19.24 16.94 18.21
C TRP A 133 -20.11 15.76 17.80
N THR A 134 -20.82 15.92 16.71
CA THR A 134 -21.75 14.92 16.17
C THR A 134 -21.26 14.29 14.87
N GLN A 135 -20.06 14.66 14.44
CA GLN A 135 -19.44 14.14 13.24
C GLN A 135 -18.08 13.51 13.58
N PRO A 136 -17.61 12.52 12.80
CA PRO A 136 -16.32 11.90 13.01
C PRO A 136 -15.18 12.91 12.87
N TRP A 137 -14.13 12.68 13.62
CA TRP A 137 -12.89 13.44 13.57
C TRP A 137 -11.72 12.47 13.42
N ASP A 138 -11.54 11.95 12.22
CA ASP A 138 -10.38 11.18 11.78
C ASP A 138 -10.05 9.88 12.53
N ASP A 139 -10.91 9.38 13.41
CA ASP A 139 -10.61 8.26 14.30
C ASP A 139 -10.44 6.90 13.63
N MET A 140 -10.90 6.79 12.41
CA MET A 140 -10.84 5.51 11.68
C MET A 140 -9.52 5.26 10.99
N THR A 141 -8.64 6.23 10.94
CA THR A 141 -7.39 6.11 10.19
C THR A 141 -6.18 6.13 11.09
N THR A 142 -5.26 5.22 10.88
CA THR A 142 -3.95 5.20 11.51
C THR A 142 -2.91 6.03 10.73
N ALA A 143 -3.35 6.82 9.75
CA ALA A 143 -2.49 7.67 8.92
C ALA A 143 -1.98 8.91 9.66
N TYR A 144 -2.53 9.25 10.82
CA TYR A 144 -2.10 10.39 11.64
C TYR A 144 -1.10 9.97 12.70
N GLY A 145 -0.14 10.87 12.99
CA GLY A 145 0.93 10.60 13.94
C GLY A 145 0.46 10.26 15.34
N SER A 146 -0.62 10.88 15.82
CA SER A 146 -1.19 10.60 17.13
C SER A 146 -2.04 9.32 17.18
N GLN A 147 -2.62 8.89 16.07
CA GLN A 147 -3.49 7.71 16.04
C GLN A 147 -2.70 6.40 15.89
N TYR A 148 -1.66 6.40 15.07
CA TYR A 148 -0.83 5.22 14.85
C TYR A 148 -0.27 4.62 16.16
N PRO A 149 0.30 5.39 17.11
CA PRO A 149 0.85 4.84 18.34
C PRO A 149 -0.19 4.18 19.27
N VAL A 150 -1.48 4.48 19.10
CA VAL A 150 -2.55 3.87 19.91
C VAL A 150 -2.64 2.36 19.67
N LEU A 151 -2.25 1.88 18.48
CA LEU A 151 -2.15 0.46 18.15
C LEU A 151 -1.24 -0.33 19.11
N ILE A 152 -0.33 0.35 19.79
CA ILE A 152 0.61 -0.24 20.76
C ILE A 152 0.36 0.24 22.19
N GLY A 153 -0.81 0.83 22.45
CA GLY A 153 -1.21 1.29 23.78
C GLY A 153 -0.53 2.59 24.23
N THR A 154 0.03 3.35 23.30
CA THR A 154 0.57 4.69 23.54
C THR A 154 -0.56 5.71 23.44
N ALA A 155 -0.71 6.61 24.43
CA ALA A 155 -1.69 7.68 24.35
C ALA A 155 -1.29 8.69 23.26
N GLY A 156 -2.08 8.78 22.21
CA GLY A 156 -1.90 9.74 21.13
C GLY A 156 -2.64 11.04 21.44
N ILE A 157 -2.00 12.16 21.21
CA ILE A 157 -2.59 13.49 21.34
C ILE A 157 -2.24 14.33 20.13
N THR A 158 -3.25 14.78 19.39
CA THR A 158 -3.14 15.89 18.45
C THR A 158 -3.67 17.13 19.15
N TRP A 159 -2.77 18.02 19.54
CA TRP A 159 -3.16 19.23 20.24
C TRP A 159 -3.29 20.39 19.24
N GLU A 160 -4.52 20.74 18.93
CA GLU A 160 -4.88 21.84 18.07
C GLU A 160 -4.93 23.16 18.87
N LEU A 161 -4.00 24.06 18.58
CA LEU A 161 -3.98 25.39 19.19
C LEU A 161 -4.98 26.34 18.50
N PRO A 162 -5.61 27.27 19.24
CA PRO A 162 -6.69 28.08 18.69
C PRO A 162 -6.27 29.01 17.53
N VAL A 163 -5.08 29.62 17.61
CA VAL A 163 -4.58 30.56 16.59
C VAL A 163 -3.06 30.51 16.48
N TYR A 164 -2.52 30.37 15.29
CA TYR A 164 -1.06 30.27 15.07
C TYR A 164 -0.23 31.52 15.40
N SER A 165 -0.83 32.71 15.35
CA SER A 165 -0.14 33.96 15.59
C SER A 165 -0.44 34.58 16.96
N ASP A 166 -1.15 33.88 17.79
CA ASP A 166 -1.53 34.33 19.12
C ASP A 166 -0.51 33.83 20.16
N ILE A 167 0.25 34.73 20.72
CA ILE A 167 1.24 34.40 21.75
C ILE A 167 0.58 33.81 23.01
N SER A 168 -0.68 34.14 23.29
CA SER A 168 -1.44 33.55 24.39
C SER A 168 -1.72 32.09 24.14
N ALA A 169 -2.00 31.70 22.90
CA ALA A 169 -2.14 30.29 22.51
C ALA A 169 -0.81 29.53 22.66
N GLU A 170 0.31 30.14 22.31
CA GLU A 170 1.63 29.54 22.49
C GLU A 170 1.96 29.28 23.96
N TYR A 171 1.50 30.13 24.89
CA TYR A 171 1.67 29.89 26.32
C TYR A 171 0.89 28.71 26.87
N MET A 172 -0.13 28.21 26.16
CA MET A 172 -0.83 26.99 26.52
C MET A 172 0.10 25.77 26.49
N VAL A 173 1.05 25.73 25.53
CA VAL A 173 1.92 24.56 25.30
C VAL A 173 2.76 24.18 26.52
N PRO A 174 3.60 25.04 27.12
CA PRO A 174 4.43 24.65 28.25
C PRO A 174 3.63 24.23 29.48
N TYR A 175 2.46 24.83 29.73
CA TYR A 175 1.60 24.46 30.85
C TYR A 175 0.88 23.14 30.62
N GLY A 176 0.36 22.90 29.42
CA GLY A 176 -0.24 21.63 29.05
C GLY A 176 0.77 20.48 29.09
N LEU A 177 1.97 20.66 28.53
CA LEU A 177 3.04 19.66 28.60
C LEU A 177 3.54 19.41 30.02
N MET A 178 3.54 20.42 30.88
CA MET A 178 3.87 20.25 32.31
C MET A 178 2.83 19.40 33.01
N THR A 179 1.55 19.66 32.82
CA THR A 179 0.48 18.86 33.41
C THR A 179 0.42 17.45 32.85
N GLN A 180 0.70 17.28 31.55
CA GLN A 180 0.91 15.97 30.95
C GLN A 180 2.02 15.18 31.66
N ALA A 181 3.19 15.81 31.86
CA ALA A 181 4.30 15.17 32.57
C ALA A 181 3.97 14.83 34.02
N MET A 182 3.20 15.70 34.71
CA MET A 182 2.69 15.43 36.05
C MET A 182 1.70 14.25 36.05
N PHE A 183 0.77 14.21 35.14
CA PHE A 183 -0.15 13.11 34.99
C PHE A 183 0.58 11.78 34.77
N ILE A 184 1.54 11.75 33.84
CA ILE A 184 2.37 10.56 33.58
C ILE A 184 3.11 10.13 34.85
N ARG A 185 3.76 11.05 35.54
CA ARG A 185 4.44 10.76 36.81
C ARG A 185 3.53 10.05 37.82
N ASP A 186 2.30 10.55 37.94
CA ASP A 186 1.36 10.09 38.95
C ASP A 186 0.64 8.81 38.54
N ASN A 187 0.48 8.56 37.23
CA ASN A 187 -0.25 7.43 36.69
C ASN A 187 0.61 6.40 35.92
N LYS A 188 1.95 6.58 35.87
CA LYS A 188 2.84 5.73 35.08
C LYS A 188 2.67 4.23 35.29
N ILE A 189 2.37 3.81 36.53
CA ILE A 189 2.21 2.38 36.84
C ILE A 189 0.98 1.82 36.14
N SER A 190 -0.19 2.48 36.28
CA SER A 190 -1.41 2.03 35.61
C SER A 190 -1.33 2.12 34.09
N MET A 191 -0.63 3.14 33.55
CA MET A 191 -0.38 3.24 32.11
C MET A 191 0.45 2.07 31.60
N LEU A 192 1.55 1.74 32.29
CA LEU A 192 2.39 0.58 31.93
C LEU A 192 1.66 -0.75 32.11
N GLU A 193 0.82 -0.88 33.16
CA GLU A 193 -0.01 -2.08 33.35
C GLU A 193 -1.02 -2.29 32.23
N ASN A 194 -1.66 -1.22 31.74
CA ASN A 194 -2.58 -1.30 30.61
C ASN A 194 -1.86 -1.67 29.31
N GLN A 195 -0.70 -1.06 29.04
CA GLN A 195 0.12 -1.41 27.89
C GLN A 195 0.63 -2.86 27.98
N ALA A 196 1.05 -3.32 29.17
CA ALA A 196 1.44 -4.71 29.38
C ALA A 196 0.29 -5.70 29.16
N LYS A 197 -0.95 -5.33 29.58
CA LYS A 197 -2.15 -6.12 29.31
C LYS A 197 -2.45 -6.19 27.82
N LEU A 198 -2.34 -5.08 27.10
CA LEU A 198 -2.50 -5.05 25.64
C LEU A 198 -1.52 -6.03 24.96
N PHE A 199 -0.25 -5.96 25.31
CA PHE A 199 0.76 -6.89 24.77
C PHE A 199 0.50 -8.35 25.21
N SER A 200 0.04 -8.57 26.43
CA SER A 200 -0.33 -9.91 26.90
C SER A 200 -1.52 -10.49 26.13
N ARG A 201 -2.52 -9.67 25.83
CA ARG A 201 -3.63 -10.08 24.96
C ARG A 201 -3.12 -10.46 23.56
N GLY A 202 -2.22 -9.66 23.02
CA GLY A 202 -1.57 -9.97 21.74
C GLY A 202 -0.86 -11.31 21.77
N VAL A 203 0.03 -11.53 22.73
CA VAL A 203 0.79 -12.80 22.86
C VAL A 203 -0.11 -14.03 23.02
N ASN A 204 -1.29 -13.88 23.59
CA ASN A 204 -2.24 -14.99 23.80
C ASN A 204 -3.35 -15.01 22.72
N ASN A 205 -3.35 -14.10 21.80
CA ASN A 205 -4.44 -13.85 20.83
C ASN A 205 -5.83 -13.85 21.48
N THR A 206 -5.94 -13.21 22.63
CA THR A 206 -7.19 -13.19 23.40
C THR A 206 -8.13 -12.13 22.85
N ASN A 207 -9.39 -12.48 22.67
CA ASN A 207 -10.42 -11.52 22.26
C ASN A 207 -10.59 -10.43 23.33
N SER A 208 -10.50 -9.17 22.92
CA SER A 208 -10.59 -8.01 23.80
C SER A 208 -11.99 -7.49 24.02
N ASN A 209 -12.99 -8.03 23.31
CA ASN A 209 -14.26 -7.34 23.10
C ASN A 209 -15.41 -7.78 23.95
N ALA A 210 -15.22 -8.73 24.81
CA ALA A 210 -16.34 -9.28 25.56
C ALA A 210 -17.11 -8.20 26.35
N ASP A 211 -16.42 -7.18 26.84
CA ASP A 211 -17.00 -6.18 27.72
C ASP A 211 -16.49 -4.76 27.43
N VAL A 212 -16.78 -4.22 26.26
CA VAL A 212 -16.54 -2.79 26.01
C VAL A 212 -17.42 -1.98 26.94
N ALA A 213 -16.82 -0.99 27.60
CA ALA A 213 -17.55 -0.18 28.56
C ALA A 213 -18.72 0.57 27.89
N PRO A 214 -19.93 0.55 28.47
CA PRO A 214 -21.12 1.14 27.85
C PRO A 214 -20.98 2.63 27.50
N TRP A 215 -20.11 3.36 28.19
CA TRP A 215 -19.88 4.79 27.95
C TRP A 215 -19.11 5.12 26.67
N TYR A 216 -18.58 4.11 26.01
CA TYR A 216 -17.83 4.27 24.79
C TYR A 216 -18.60 3.78 23.55
N VAL A 217 -19.82 3.31 23.76
CA VAL A 217 -20.75 2.98 22.68
C VAL A 217 -21.19 4.25 21.96
N ASN A 218 -21.24 4.19 20.64
CA ASN A 218 -21.72 5.29 19.82
C ASN A 218 -23.16 5.66 20.20
N GLN A 219 -23.41 6.92 20.48
CA GLN A 219 -24.75 7.40 20.81
C GLN A 219 -25.77 7.28 19.65
N TYR A 220 -25.31 7.09 18.42
CA TYR A 220 -26.13 6.89 17.23
C TYR A 220 -26.40 5.41 16.92
N ASP A 221 -25.73 4.51 17.59
CA ASP A 221 -25.87 3.07 17.37
C ASP A 221 -26.55 2.41 18.57
N GLU A 222 -27.81 2.04 18.37
CA GLU A 222 -28.59 1.32 19.39
C GLU A 222 -28.18 -0.16 19.50
N THR A 223 -27.35 -0.68 18.60
CA THR A 223 -26.97 -2.09 18.53
C THR A 223 -25.75 -2.44 19.35
N GLY A 224 -24.99 -1.43 19.82
CA GLY A 224 -23.88 -1.60 20.75
C GLY A 224 -22.48 -1.44 20.16
N ALA A 225 -21.50 -1.57 21.02
CA ALA A 225 -20.09 -1.25 20.73
C ALA A 225 -19.48 -2.05 19.57
N GLN A 226 -19.94 -3.27 19.31
CA GLN A 226 -19.42 -4.10 18.21
C GLN A 226 -19.77 -3.50 16.86
N ALA A 227 -21.00 -3.03 16.69
CA ALA A 227 -21.41 -2.38 15.45
C ALA A 227 -20.74 -1.00 15.29
N GLU A 228 -20.59 -0.26 16.38
CA GLU A 228 -19.87 1.01 16.37
C GLU A 228 -18.41 0.84 15.96
N LEU A 229 -17.72 -0.19 16.46
CA LEU A 229 -16.35 -0.52 16.09
C LEU A 229 -16.23 -1.14 14.70
N MET A 230 -17.36 -1.62 14.14
CA MET A 230 -17.39 -2.24 12.82
C MET A 230 -16.36 -3.38 12.63
N ARG A 231 -16.13 -4.15 13.69
CA ARG A 231 -15.17 -5.25 13.69
C ARG A 231 -15.75 -6.48 13.02
N PRO A 232 -15.12 -7.03 12.00
CA PRO A 232 -15.41 -8.38 11.56
C PRO A 232 -15.06 -9.38 12.68
N VAL A 233 -15.85 -10.44 12.82
CA VAL A 233 -15.59 -11.51 13.78
C VAL A 233 -15.45 -12.80 13.01
N TYR A 234 -14.35 -13.51 13.22
CA TYR A 234 -14.13 -14.83 12.64
C TYR A 234 -14.86 -15.86 13.49
N ASP A 235 -16.15 -16.04 13.19
CA ASP A 235 -17.02 -17.02 13.84
C ASP A 235 -17.43 -18.14 12.85
N GLY A 236 -17.93 -19.24 13.37
CA GLY A 236 -18.36 -20.38 12.58
C GLY A 236 -17.58 -21.65 12.88
N GLU A 237 -17.88 -22.70 12.13
CA GLU A 237 -17.24 -24.01 12.33
C GLU A 237 -15.76 -23.96 11.96
N GLY A 238 -14.89 -24.23 12.91
CA GLY A 238 -13.43 -24.22 12.72
C GLY A 238 -12.76 -22.85 12.87
N GLN A 239 -13.51 -21.78 13.09
CA GLN A 239 -12.97 -20.44 13.28
C GLN A 239 -12.81 -20.10 14.77
N ASN A 240 -12.02 -19.08 15.07
CA ASN A 240 -11.66 -18.73 16.46
C ASN A 240 -12.68 -17.85 17.18
N GLY A 241 -13.64 -17.28 16.48
CA GLY A 241 -14.62 -16.35 17.06
C GLY A 241 -14.02 -15.03 17.56
N ASN A 242 -12.87 -14.63 17.02
CA ASN A 242 -12.12 -13.44 17.40
C ASN A 242 -12.11 -12.41 16.26
N PHE A 243 -11.89 -11.14 16.56
CA PHE A 243 -11.59 -10.11 15.58
C PHE A 243 -10.24 -10.38 14.88
N TYR A 244 -9.26 -10.84 15.62
CA TYR A 244 -7.96 -11.20 15.06
C TYR A 244 -7.99 -12.65 14.56
N PRO A 245 -7.52 -12.93 13.32
CA PRO A 245 -7.35 -14.31 12.88
C PRO A 245 -6.24 -14.99 13.68
N GLU A 246 -5.93 -16.21 13.34
CA GLU A 246 -4.79 -16.92 13.91
C GLU A 246 -3.45 -16.44 13.33
N CYS A 247 -3.41 -16.29 12.01
CA CYS A 247 -2.25 -15.75 11.31
C CYS A 247 -2.61 -15.28 9.90
N TYR A 248 -1.64 -14.61 9.28
CA TYR A 248 -1.61 -14.32 7.85
C TYR A 248 -0.45 -15.06 7.20
N ILE A 249 -0.65 -15.56 5.97
CA ILE A 249 0.41 -16.11 5.13
C ILE A 249 0.70 -15.09 4.05
N ILE A 250 1.97 -14.75 3.85
CA ILE A 250 2.47 -13.99 2.71
C ILE A 250 3.51 -14.85 2.02
N PRO A 251 3.16 -15.49 0.90
CA PRO A 251 4.10 -16.31 0.13
C PRO A 251 5.20 -15.44 -0.47
N LEU A 252 6.37 -16.01 -0.73
CA LEU A 252 7.48 -15.37 -1.41
C LEU A 252 8.02 -16.22 -2.58
N ASP A 253 7.14 -16.99 -3.17
CA ASP A 253 7.45 -17.83 -4.33
C ASP A 253 6.51 -17.48 -5.50
N ARG A 254 7.00 -17.66 -6.73
CA ARG A 254 6.30 -17.28 -7.95
C ARG A 254 4.98 -18.01 -8.20
N ASP A 255 4.81 -19.19 -7.62
CA ASP A 255 3.61 -20.01 -7.85
C ASP A 255 2.44 -19.55 -6.98
N ASN A 256 2.73 -18.90 -5.85
CA ASN A 256 1.75 -18.49 -4.85
C ASN A 256 1.72 -16.96 -4.60
N GLN A 257 2.60 -16.19 -5.25
CA GLN A 257 2.67 -14.73 -5.11
C GLN A 257 2.71 -14.04 -6.45
N LYS A 258 1.70 -13.24 -6.75
CA LYS A 258 1.65 -12.47 -7.99
C LYS A 258 2.66 -11.32 -8.02
N ASN A 259 2.93 -10.69 -6.90
CA ASN A 259 3.82 -9.52 -6.79
C ASN A 259 4.83 -9.68 -5.65
N LEU A 260 5.96 -10.27 -5.97
CA LEU A 260 7.07 -10.50 -5.02
C LEU A 260 7.66 -9.20 -4.47
N PHE A 261 7.69 -8.14 -5.29
CA PHE A 261 8.26 -6.85 -4.90
C PHE A 261 7.49 -6.19 -3.75
N ASP A 262 6.17 -6.08 -3.88
CA ASP A 262 5.34 -5.46 -2.85
C ASP A 262 5.12 -6.37 -1.63
N ALA A 263 5.10 -7.70 -1.81
CA ALA A 263 5.11 -8.65 -0.71
C ALA A 263 6.38 -8.49 0.16
N ALA A 264 7.55 -8.39 -0.49
CA ALA A 264 8.81 -8.11 0.18
C ALA A 264 8.83 -6.73 0.89
N ALA A 265 8.26 -5.71 0.25
CA ALA A 265 8.12 -4.38 0.84
C ALA A 265 7.23 -4.40 2.09
N GLU A 266 6.15 -5.19 2.10
CA GLU A 266 5.28 -5.37 3.27
C GLU A 266 6.02 -6.05 4.43
N LEU A 267 6.79 -7.09 4.19
CA LEU A 267 7.59 -7.73 5.23
C LEU A 267 8.63 -6.78 5.82
N LYS A 268 9.25 -5.95 4.98
CA LYS A 268 10.15 -4.90 5.44
C LYS A 268 9.45 -3.88 6.31
N TYR A 269 8.23 -3.48 5.95
CA TYR A 269 7.39 -2.60 6.76
C TYR A 269 7.09 -3.23 8.13
N LEU A 270 6.56 -4.45 8.14
CA LEU A 270 6.16 -5.15 9.35
C LEU A 270 7.34 -5.32 10.33
N THR A 271 8.46 -5.82 9.86
CA THR A 271 9.63 -6.08 10.71
C THR A 271 10.32 -4.80 11.19
N ARG A 272 10.31 -3.72 10.39
CA ARG A 272 10.78 -2.39 10.82
C ARG A 272 9.96 -1.86 12.00
N ASN A 273 8.68 -2.18 12.04
CA ASN A 273 7.75 -1.78 13.09
C ASN A 273 7.66 -2.80 14.25
N ASP A 274 8.65 -3.68 14.38
CA ASP A 274 8.77 -4.66 15.47
C ASP A 274 7.67 -5.75 15.45
N VAL A 275 7.04 -5.98 14.30
CA VAL A 275 6.17 -7.13 14.07
C VAL A 275 7.06 -8.34 13.78
N LYS A 276 6.78 -9.44 14.46
CA LYS A 276 7.50 -10.70 14.26
C LYS A 276 6.94 -11.43 13.05
N VAL A 277 7.83 -11.84 12.16
CA VAL A 277 7.52 -12.66 11.00
C VAL A 277 8.13 -14.05 11.20
N ASN A 278 7.31 -15.08 11.13
CA ASN A 278 7.75 -16.46 11.11
C ASN A 278 8.08 -16.89 9.69
N VAL A 279 9.03 -17.81 9.53
CA VAL A 279 9.44 -18.35 8.23
C VAL A 279 9.31 -19.86 8.26
N ALA A 280 8.68 -20.40 7.25
CA ALA A 280 8.56 -21.85 7.06
C ALA A 280 9.95 -22.46 6.80
N THR A 281 10.29 -23.47 7.56
CA THR A 281 11.55 -24.25 7.42
C THR A 281 11.32 -25.57 6.69
N GLU A 282 10.09 -25.85 6.35
CA GLU A 282 9.65 -26.96 5.50
C GLU A 282 8.30 -26.56 4.86
N SER A 283 7.95 -27.18 3.74
CA SER A 283 6.67 -26.90 3.08
C SER A 283 5.47 -27.33 3.92
N PHE A 284 4.37 -26.59 3.81
CA PHE A 284 3.09 -26.93 4.42
C PHE A 284 1.93 -26.77 3.43
N VAL A 285 0.77 -27.35 3.77
CA VAL A 285 -0.44 -27.24 2.95
C VAL A 285 -1.53 -26.52 3.74
N TYR A 286 -2.14 -25.50 3.13
CA TYR A 286 -3.34 -24.87 3.64
C TYR A 286 -4.35 -24.64 2.50
N ASP A 287 -5.61 -24.97 2.74
CA ASP A 287 -6.72 -24.90 1.78
C ASP A 287 -6.41 -25.53 0.40
N GLY A 288 -5.67 -26.66 0.42
CA GLY A 288 -5.29 -27.41 -0.78
C GLY A 288 -4.11 -26.80 -1.56
N VAL A 289 -3.57 -25.68 -1.14
CA VAL A 289 -2.39 -25.04 -1.72
C VAL A 289 -1.14 -25.44 -0.94
N THR A 290 -0.07 -25.76 -1.65
CA THR A 290 1.25 -26.06 -1.05
C THR A 290 2.09 -24.78 -1.00
N TYR A 291 2.51 -24.42 0.19
CA TYR A 291 3.42 -23.31 0.45
C TYR A 291 4.81 -23.85 0.72
N PRO A 292 5.85 -23.45 -0.03
CA PRO A 292 7.20 -23.99 0.11
C PRO A 292 7.93 -23.51 1.37
N GLU A 293 9.08 -24.11 1.66
CA GLU A 293 10.08 -23.55 2.58
C GLU A 293 10.40 -22.11 2.18
N GLY A 294 10.53 -21.20 3.17
CA GLY A 294 10.74 -19.78 2.95
C GLY A 294 9.45 -18.95 2.97
N THR A 295 8.28 -19.56 2.84
CA THR A 295 6.99 -18.86 3.00
C THR A 295 6.92 -18.16 4.35
N THR A 296 6.42 -16.92 4.37
CA THR A 296 6.32 -16.13 5.60
C THR A 296 4.93 -16.20 6.22
N VAL A 297 4.90 -16.24 7.55
CA VAL A 297 3.67 -16.33 8.35
C VAL A 297 3.70 -15.30 9.46
N ILE A 298 2.70 -14.45 9.52
CA ILE A 298 2.54 -13.41 10.52
C ILE A 298 1.52 -13.89 11.56
N SER A 299 2.01 -14.48 12.64
CA SER A 299 1.16 -14.97 13.73
C SER A 299 0.52 -13.82 14.49
N MET A 300 -0.77 -13.93 14.82
CA MET A 300 -1.46 -12.99 15.69
C MET A 300 -1.16 -13.22 17.18
N TYR A 301 -0.40 -14.26 17.52
CA TYR A 301 0.10 -14.51 18.88
C TYR A 301 1.38 -13.73 19.17
N GLN A 302 1.29 -12.41 19.08
CA GLN A 302 2.43 -11.52 19.28
C GLN A 302 2.03 -10.19 19.92
N ALA A 303 2.99 -9.54 20.58
CA ALA A 303 2.74 -8.27 21.30
C ALA A 303 2.24 -7.15 20.37
N LYS A 304 2.71 -7.09 19.13
CA LYS A 304 2.33 -6.09 18.12
C LYS A 304 1.16 -6.55 17.22
N ARG A 305 0.30 -7.41 17.74
CA ARG A 305 -0.85 -7.96 17.03
C ARG A 305 -1.74 -6.88 16.39
N SER A 306 -2.11 -5.86 17.15
CA SER A 306 -3.00 -4.80 16.67
C SER A 306 -2.39 -4.02 15.51
N LEU A 307 -1.08 -3.76 15.56
CA LEU A 307 -0.35 -3.12 14.47
C LEU A 307 -0.29 -4.04 13.23
N ALA A 308 0.06 -5.31 13.40
CA ALA A 308 0.10 -6.26 12.30
C ALA A 308 -1.27 -6.40 11.63
N ASN A 309 -2.33 -6.53 12.44
CA ASN A 309 -3.69 -6.68 11.93
C ASN A 309 -4.18 -5.43 11.21
N SER A 310 -3.87 -4.22 11.69
CA SER A 310 -4.28 -2.96 11.04
C SER A 310 -3.75 -2.83 9.60
N GLN A 311 -2.65 -3.52 9.29
CA GLN A 311 -2.05 -3.53 7.96
C GLN A 311 -2.53 -4.70 7.08
N LEU A 312 -2.96 -5.80 7.70
CA LEU A 312 -3.21 -7.06 6.99
C LEU A 312 -4.67 -7.50 6.96
N TYR A 313 -5.58 -6.93 7.78
CA TYR A 313 -6.99 -7.35 7.79
C TYR A 313 -7.73 -6.85 6.54
N ASP A 314 -8.93 -7.36 6.32
CA ASP A 314 -9.73 -7.00 5.14
C ASP A 314 -10.26 -5.57 5.17
N GLY A 315 -10.17 -4.87 6.30
CA GLY A 315 -10.84 -3.60 6.47
C GLY A 315 -12.33 -3.75 6.71
N THR A 316 -13.03 -2.64 6.78
CA THR A 316 -14.49 -2.58 6.92
C THR A 316 -15.07 -1.51 5.99
N PHE A 317 -16.36 -1.63 5.69
CA PHE A 317 -17.08 -0.65 4.90
C PHE A 317 -17.99 0.21 5.78
N ILE A 318 -17.88 1.53 5.64
CA ILE A 318 -18.65 2.51 6.39
C ILE A 318 -19.39 3.42 5.43
N SER A 319 -20.72 3.50 5.57
CA SER A 319 -21.57 4.25 4.67
C SER A 319 -22.32 5.42 5.31
N VAL A 320 -22.17 5.62 6.63
CA VAL A 320 -23.05 6.56 7.37
C VAL A 320 -22.31 7.76 7.96
N TRP A 321 -21.00 7.84 7.82
CA TRP A 321 -20.18 8.89 8.41
C TRP A 321 -19.69 9.87 7.36
N SER A 322 -19.69 11.15 7.69
CA SER A 322 -19.23 12.22 6.80
C SER A 322 -17.99 12.90 7.36
N GLY A 323 -17.08 13.30 6.50
CA GLY A 323 -16.01 14.22 6.85
C GLY A 323 -14.61 13.64 7.06
N LEU A 324 -14.39 12.37 6.79
CA LEU A 324 -13.03 11.83 6.70
C LEU A 324 -12.34 12.41 5.46
N TYR A 325 -11.08 12.82 5.62
CA TYR A 325 -10.28 13.43 4.55
C TYR A 325 -8.90 12.77 4.37
N SER A 326 -8.73 11.59 4.93
CA SER A 326 -7.57 10.73 4.76
C SER A 326 -8.02 9.31 4.46
N GLU A 327 -7.09 8.46 4.08
CA GLU A 327 -7.38 7.03 3.89
C GLU A 327 -7.95 6.46 5.18
N SER A 328 -9.13 5.88 5.06
CA SER A 328 -9.76 5.22 6.19
C SER A 328 -9.15 3.84 6.43
N PHE A 329 -9.31 2.94 5.52
CA PHE A 329 -8.61 1.67 5.44
C PHE A 329 -9.01 0.93 4.17
N ALA A 330 -8.10 0.78 3.30
CA ALA A 330 -8.18 -0.20 2.24
C ALA A 330 -7.22 -1.34 2.56
N GLN A 331 -7.61 -2.54 2.20
CA GLN A 331 -6.75 -3.71 2.34
C GLN A 331 -5.44 -3.48 1.60
N ARG A 332 -4.31 -3.48 2.32
CA ARG A 332 -3.01 -3.13 1.73
C ARG A 332 -2.57 -4.10 0.64
N SER A 333 -2.91 -5.38 0.77
CA SER A 333 -2.57 -6.36 -0.25
C SER A 333 -3.20 -6.00 -1.60
N HIS A 334 -4.47 -5.57 -1.63
CA HIS A 334 -5.09 -5.08 -2.87
C HIS A 334 -4.54 -3.72 -3.32
N ALA A 335 -4.38 -2.78 -2.38
CA ALA A 335 -3.85 -1.46 -2.72
C ALA A 335 -2.41 -1.49 -3.27
N ARG A 336 -1.67 -2.58 -3.05
CA ARG A 336 -0.29 -2.79 -3.50
C ARG A 336 -0.11 -3.98 -4.44
N GLY A 337 -1.17 -4.76 -4.68
CA GLY A 337 -1.16 -5.85 -5.65
C GLY A 337 -0.41 -7.11 -5.24
N TYR A 338 -0.28 -7.42 -3.94
CA TYR A 338 0.35 -8.67 -3.48
C TYR A 338 -0.63 -9.62 -2.83
N ASP A 339 -0.33 -10.91 -2.82
CA ASP A 339 -1.17 -11.93 -2.23
C ASP A 339 -0.93 -12.11 -0.74
N ARG A 340 -2.01 -12.19 0.02
CA ARG A 340 -2.05 -12.41 1.46
C ARG A 340 -3.23 -13.31 1.80
N ILE A 341 -3.01 -14.35 2.59
CA ILE A 341 -4.01 -15.33 2.96
C ILE A 341 -4.33 -15.22 4.45
N ILE A 342 -5.60 -15.21 4.83
CA ILE A 342 -6.08 -15.22 6.21
C ILE A 342 -6.26 -16.66 6.68
N VAL A 343 -5.74 -16.99 7.86
CA VAL A 343 -5.97 -18.26 8.55
C VAL A 343 -6.74 -18.00 9.83
N ALA A 344 -8.00 -18.36 9.87
CA ALA A 344 -8.87 -18.18 11.03
C ALA A 344 -9.05 -19.45 11.86
N GLU A 345 -8.67 -20.62 11.34
CA GLU A 345 -8.87 -21.92 11.97
C GLU A 345 -7.71 -22.28 12.91
N PRO A 346 -7.95 -22.45 14.23
CA PRO A 346 -6.89 -22.80 15.18
C PRO A 346 -6.13 -24.09 14.83
N ALA A 347 -6.81 -25.12 14.32
CA ALA A 347 -6.17 -26.38 13.96
C ALA A 347 -5.25 -26.25 12.74
N ALA A 348 -5.59 -25.38 11.77
CA ALA A 348 -4.74 -25.08 10.63
C ALA A 348 -3.50 -24.30 11.09
N TYR A 349 -3.69 -23.28 11.95
CA TYR A 349 -2.59 -22.51 12.54
C TYR A 349 -1.60 -23.41 13.28
N GLU A 350 -2.08 -24.31 14.16
CA GLU A 350 -1.20 -25.25 14.88
C GLU A 350 -0.35 -26.09 13.91
N THR A 351 -0.93 -26.53 12.79
CA THR A 351 -0.21 -27.29 11.77
C THR A 351 0.81 -26.44 11.03
N ILE A 352 0.43 -25.25 10.58
CA ILE A 352 1.34 -24.30 9.89
C ILE A 352 2.52 -23.96 10.77
N MET A 353 2.28 -23.63 12.04
CA MET A 353 3.33 -23.23 12.96
C MET A 353 4.32 -24.35 13.32
N GLN A 354 3.97 -25.61 13.10
CA GLN A 354 4.93 -26.73 13.21
C GLN A 354 6.00 -26.65 12.12
N SER A 355 5.65 -26.16 10.94
CA SER A 355 6.59 -25.95 9.84
C SER A 355 7.33 -24.60 9.94
N CYS A 356 6.89 -23.67 10.81
CA CYS A 356 7.46 -22.32 10.94
C CYS A 356 8.38 -22.21 12.17
N GLN A 357 9.58 -22.81 12.11
CA GLN A 357 10.50 -22.87 13.24
C GLN A 357 11.48 -21.69 13.35
N ALA A 358 11.52 -20.82 12.33
CA ALA A 358 12.37 -19.64 12.30
C ALA A 358 11.55 -18.36 12.42
N THR A 359 12.17 -17.30 12.95
CA THR A 359 11.63 -15.93 12.93
C THR A 359 12.70 -15.00 12.41
N ILE A 360 12.28 -13.98 11.66
CA ILE A 360 13.17 -12.92 11.18
C ILE A 360 12.81 -11.59 11.83
N ASP A 361 13.83 -10.82 12.15
CA ASP A 361 13.72 -9.42 12.55
C ASP A 361 14.00 -8.49 11.35
N TYR A 362 14.05 -7.19 11.59
CA TYR A 362 14.27 -6.21 10.52
C TYR A 362 15.61 -6.40 9.81
N GLU A 363 16.69 -6.66 10.54
CA GLU A 363 18.03 -6.90 9.95
C GLU A 363 18.05 -8.19 9.13
N GLY A 364 17.41 -9.25 9.66
CA GLY A 364 17.21 -10.50 8.93
C GLY A 364 16.38 -10.31 7.66
N THR A 365 15.32 -9.52 7.72
CA THR A 365 14.49 -9.18 6.55
C THR A 365 15.31 -8.41 5.52
N LEU A 366 16.06 -7.39 5.93
CA LEU A 366 16.92 -6.64 5.00
C LEU A 366 17.95 -7.53 4.33
N ALA A 367 18.55 -8.47 5.08
CA ALA A 367 19.51 -9.41 4.52
C ALA A 367 18.85 -10.35 3.50
N ALA A 368 17.67 -10.90 3.82
CA ALA A 368 16.90 -11.75 2.91
C ALA A 368 16.47 -11.00 1.64
N LEU A 369 15.97 -9.76 1.79
CA LEU A 369 15.54 -8.95 0.64
C LEU A 369 16.72 -8.48 -0.24
N ALA A 370 17.92 -8.33 0.31
CA ALA A 370 19.11 -8.02 -0.48
C ALA A 370 19.51 -9.17 -1.41
N GLU A 371 19.08 -10.40 -1.10
CA GLU A 371 19.24 -11.57 -1.96
C GLU A 371 18.05 -11.81 -2.89
N CYS A 372 16.92 -11.08 -2.70
CA CYS A 372 15.79 -11.11 -3.60
C CYS A 372 16.17 -10.40 -4.90
N THR A 373 16.25 -11.17 -5.95
CA THR A 373 16.53 -10.74 -7.31
C THR A 373 15.46 -11.28 -8.23
N ALA A 374 15.66 -11.20 -9.54
CA ALA A 374 14.72 -11.79 -10.48
C ALA A 374 14.54 -13.29 -10.23
N ASP A 375 13.31 -13.73 -10.09
CA ASP A 375 12.94 -15.14 -10.04
C ASP A 375 12.79 -15.65 -11.48
N PHE A 376 13.80 -16.40 -11.94
CA PHE A 376 13.90 -16.87 -13.32
C PHE A 376 13.69 -18.38 -13.40
N ASP A 377 12.83 -18.79 -14.31
CA ASP A 377 12.63 -20.19 -14.72
C ASP A 377 12.59 -20.32 -16.25
N GLY A 378 12.72 -21.52 -16.77
CA GLY A 378 12.54 -21.83 -18.20
C GLY A 378 13.83 -21.95 -19.00
N VAL A 379 13.79 -21.52 -20.26
CA VAL A 379 14.87 -21.78 -21.24
C VAL A 379 15.97 -20.71 -21.14
N GLU A 380 17.16 -21.10 -20.76
CA GLU A 380 18.35 -20.23 -20.79
C GLU A 380 18.81 -19.93 -22.24
N ASN A 381 19.47 -18.79 -22.43
CA ASN A 381 20.05 -18.34 -23.71
C ASN A 381 19.04 -18.21 -24.88
N ALA A 382 17.78 -18.05 -24.57
CA ALA A 382 16.73 -17.72 -25.50
C ALA A 382 16.24 -16.26 -25.27
N ASP A 383 14.94 -16.01 -25.31
CA ASP A 383 14.38 -14.74 -24.85
C ASP A 383 13.77 -14.89 -23.44
N VAL A 384 13.45 -13.78 -22.81
CA VAL A 384 12.87 -13.76 -21.48
C VAL A 384 11.58 -12.94 -21.48
N ILE A 385 10.50 -13.54 -21.00
CA ILE A 385 9.30 -12.81 -20.61
C ILE A 385 9.57 -12.26 -19.19
N ILE A 386 9.35 -10.97 -18.99
CA ILE A 386 9.27 -10.31 -17.68
C ILE A 386 7.79 -10.07 -17.42
N ASP A 387 7.29 -10.59 -16.31
CA ASP A 387 5.90 -10.42 -15.92
C ASP A 387 5.63 -8.98 -15.49
N ASN A 388 4.56 -8.40 -16.01
CA ASN A 388 4.20 -7.00 -15.78
C ASN A 388 3.22 -6.87 -14.60
N VAL A 389 3.65 -7.21 -13.41
CA VAL A 389 2.82 -7.34 -12.21
C VAL A 389 3.22 -6.38 -11.08
N SER A 390 4.26 -5.59 -11.27
CA SER A 390 4.75 -4.66 -10.24
C SER A 390 5.38 -3.41 -10.83
N ASN A 391 5.55 -2.40 -9.98
CA ASN A 391 6.28 -1.19 -10.36
C ASN A 391 7.76 -1.47 -10.65
N ASP A 392 8.31 -2.50 -10.04
CA ASP A 392 9.70 -2.90 -10.28
C ASP A 392 9.87 -3.58 -11.65
N SER A 393 8.83 -4.25 -12.17
CA SER A 393 8.78 -4.74 -13.55
C SER A 393 8.89 -3.58 -14.56
N ALA A 394 8.11 -2.52 -14.36
CA ALA A 394 8.18 -1.32 -15.21
C ALA A 394 9.54 -0.63 -15.09
N ASN A 395 10.10 -0.58 -13.88
CA ASN A 395 11.42 0.01 -13.59
C ASN A 395 12.54 -0.77 -14.30
N ALA A 396 12.52 -2.10 -14.22
CA ALA A 396 13.46 -2.99 -14.91
C ALA A 396 13.42 -2.79 -16.44
N VAL A 397 12.21 -2.73 -17.03
CA VAL A 397 12.03 -2.46 -18.44
C VAL A 397 12.59 -1.10 -18.84
N ASN A 398 12.29 -0.05 -18.06
CA ASN A 398 12.82 1.29 -18.31
C ASN A 398 14.35 1.36 -18.15
N ALA A 399 14.94 0.57 -17.24
CA ALA A 399 16.39 0.46 -17.13
C ALA A 399 17.01 -0.13 -18.39
N LEU A 400 16.43 -1.16 -18.95
CA LEU A 400 16.86 -1.75 -20.24
C LEU A 400 16.73 -0.74 -21.39
N LEU A 401 15.58 -0.07 -21.51
CA LEU A 401 15.34 0.93 -22.56
C LEU A 401 16.31 2.11 -22.45
N ASN A 402 16.57 2.60 -21.23
CA ASN A 402 17.53 3.67 -20.95
C ASN A 402 18.99 3.26 -21.26
N ALA A 403 19.30 1.97 -21.14
CA ALA A 403 20.58 1.40 -21.56
C ALA A 403 20.68 1.16 -23.07
N GLY A 404 19.64 1.50 -23.85
CA GLY A 404 19.58 1.30 -25.31
C GLY A 404 19.38 -0.15 -25.72
N LYS A 405 18.81 -0.97 -24.81
CA LYS A 405 18.47 -2.37 -25.09
C LYS A 405 17.12 -2.48 -25.76
N THR A 406 16.90 -3.59 -26.47
CA THR A 406 15.62 -3.85 -27.15
C THR A 406 14.69 -4.57 -26.20
N VAL A 407 13.56 -3.93 -25.89
CA VAL A 407 12.45 -4.54 -25.15
C VAL A 407 11.19 -4.43 -26.00
N ALA A 408 10.35 -5.45 -25.95
CA ALA A 408 9.06 -5.46 -26.63
C ALA A 408 7.93 -5.77 -25.65
N MET A 409 6.72 -5.33 -25.97
CA MET A 409 5.50 -5.70 -25.24
C MET A 409 4.74 -6.75 -26.07
N ILE A 410 4.30 -7.81 -25.40
CA ILE A 410 3.48 -8.86 -26.01
C ILE A 410 2.07 -8.28 -26.24
N THR A 411 1.58 -8.38 -27.48
CA THR A 411 0.35 -7.71 -27.89
C THR A 411 -0.87 -8.63 -27.98
N GLU A 412 -0.67 -9.94 -28.02
CA GLU A 412 -1.73 -10.94 -28.18
C GLU A 412 -1.38 -12.21 -27.39
N GLY A 413 -2.39 -13.04 -27.10
CA GLY A 413 -2.23 -14.32 -26.39
C GLY A 413 -2.41 -14.20 -24.88
N GLU A 414 -2.04 -15.26 -24.17
CA GLU A 414 -2.16 -15.36 -22.71
C GLU A 414 -1.19 -14.42 -22.00
N GLU A 415 0.00 -14.21 -22.57
CA GLU A 415 1.04 -13.31 -22.05
C GLU A 415 0.87 -11.84 -22.47
N LYS A 416 -0.29 -11.47 -22.99
CA LYS A 416 -0.54 -10.09 -23.44
C LYS A 416 -0.31 -9.10 -22.30
N GLY A 417 0.50 -8.07 -22.56
CA GLY A 417 0.86 -7.04 -21.60
C GLY A 417 2.20 -7.27 -20.92
N ASN A 418 2.74 -8.49 -20.92
CA ASN A 418 4.09 -8.79 -20.43
C ASN A 418 5.17 -8.33 -21.43
N PHE A 419 6.41 -8.30 -20.98
CA PHE A 419 7.54 -7.78 -21.76
C PHE A 419 8.45 -8.91 -22.24
N LEU A 420 9.08 -8.70 -23.40
CA LEU A 420 10.10 -9.59 -23.96
C LEU A 420 11.41 -8.84 -24.14
N CYS A 421 12.52 -9.47 -23.74
CA CYS A 421 13.88 -9.04 -24.06
C CYS A 421 14.78 -10.25 -24.31
N SER A 422 16.02 -10.02 -24.80
CA SER A 422 16.99 -11.10 -24.91
C SER A 422 17.46 -11.57 -23.53
N TYR A 423 17.85 -12.85 -23.42
CA TYR A 423 18.42 -13.39 -22.18
C TYR A 423 19.69 -12.64 -21.73
N GLU A 424 20.54 -12.23 -22.70
CA GLU A 424 21.73 -11.43 -22.40
C GLU A 424 21.39 -10.09 -21.76
N ASP A 425 20.36 -9.40 -22.28
CA ASP A 425 19.92 -8.12 -21.74
C ASP A 425 19.26 -8.30 -20.36
N PHE A 426 18.44 -9.33 -20.20
CA PHE A 426 17.84 -9.66 -18.91
C PHE A 426 18.89 -9.86 -17.81
N LEU A 427 19.99 -10.57 -18.09
CA LEU A 427 21.05 -10.77 -17.11
C LEU A 427 21.69 -9.46 -16.60
N THR A 428 21.56 -8.37 -17.34
CA THR A 428 22.08 -7.06 -16.90
C THR A 428 21.27 -6.43 -15.78
N ILE A 429 20.00 -6.85 -15.61
CA ILE A 429 19.06 -6.31 -14.61
C ILE A 429 18.66 -7.34 -13.54
N ALA A 430 18.92 -8.62 -13.78
CA ALA A 430 18.41 -9.72 -12.95
C ALA A 430 18.85 -9.68 -11.47
N ASN A 431 19.98 -9.03 -11.16
CA ASN A 431 20.46 -8.87 -9.79
C ASN A 431 20.06 -7.54 -9.13
N GLU A 432 19.34 -6.68 -9.83
CA GLU A 432 18.99 -5.33 -9.34
C GLU A 432 17.49 -5.14 -9.12
N TYR A 433 16.65 -5.95 -9.78
CA TYR A 433 15.20 -5.82 -9.75
C TYR A 433 14.52 -7.10 -9.30
N VAL A 434 13.46 -6.95 -8.52
CA VAL A 434 12.61 -8.06 -8.05
C VAL A 434 11.49 -8.27 -9.05
N VAL A 435 11.68 -9.17 -9.99
CA VAL A 435 10.73 -9.47 -11.06
C VAL A 435 10.61 -10.98 -11.26
N THR A 436 9.42 -11.42 -11.63
CA THR A 436 9.21 -12.78 -12.12
C THR A 436 9.53 -12.82 -13.60
N ALA A 437 10.30 -13.82 -14.02
CA ALA A 437 10.78 -13.91 -15.40
C ALA A 437 10.80 -15.35 -15.89
N THR A 438 10.47 -15.55 -17.19
CA THR A 438 10.41 -16.88 -17.80
C THR A 438 11.18 -16.92 -19.11
N GLY A 439 12.13 -17.85 -19.21
CA GLY A 439 12.90 -18.11 -20.42
C GLY A 439 12.05 -18.81 -21.48
N VAL A 440 11.96 -18.21 -22.66
CA VAL A 440 11.08 -18.69 -23.76
C VAL A 440 11.72 -18.55 -25.13
N TYR A 441 11.14 -19.22 -26.14
CA TYR A 441 11.44 -18.91 -27.53
C TYR A 441 10.55 -17.76 -28.02
N GLY A 442 11.08 -16.54 -28.02
CA GLY A 442 10.33 -15.30 -28.25
C GLY A 442 9.63 -15.23 -29.60
N ALA A 443 10.12 -15.95 -30.59
CA ALA A 443 9.46 -16.06 -31.89
C ALA A 443 8.05 -16.70 -31.84
N ASN A 444 7.70 -17.35 -30.77
CA ASN A 444 6.35 -17.90 -30.53
C ASN A 444 5.33 -16.81 -30.13
N TYR A 445 5.79 -15.61 -29.77
CA TYR A 445 4.95 -14.54 -29.27
C TYR A 445 4.82 -13.40 -30.30
N LYS A 446 3.64 -12.80 -30.30
CA LYS A 446 3.42 -11.59 -31.09
C LYS A 446 3.70 -10.38 -30.23
N ALA A 447 4.84 -9.76 -30.43
CA ALA A 447 5.31 -8.63 -29.64
C ALA A 447 5.81 -7.49 -30.56
N ALA A 448 5.65 -6.26 -30.08
CA ALA A 448 6.12 -5.04 -30.73
C ALA A 448 7.18 -4.35 -29.86
N VAL A 449 8.25 -3.88 -30.52
CA VAL A 449 9.35 -3.17 -29.84
C VAL A 449 8.85 -1.86 -29.27
N ILE A 450 9.29 -1.56 -28.05
CA ILE A 450 8.99 -0.32 -27.35
C ILE A 450 10.06 0.72 -27.68
N ASP A 451 9.65 1.87 -28.22
CA ASP A 451 10.49 3.06 -28.30
C ASP A 451 10.59 3.69 -26.90
N ASN A 452 11.81 4.06 -26.47
CA ASN A 452 12.02 4.58 -25.09
C ASN A 452 11.16 5.83 -24.83
N PRO A 453 10.16 5.78 -23.93
CA PRO A 453 9.19 6.85 -23.76
C PRO A 453 9.75 8.03 -22.96
N THR A 454 9.32 9.24 -23.34
CA THR A 454 9.50 10.46 -22.57
C THR A 454 8.14 11.05 -22.25
N VAL A 455 7.87 11.28 -20.98
CA VAL A 455 6.54 11.63 -20.44
C VAL A 455 6.48 13.11 -20.07
N TYR A 456 5.51 13.84 -20.62
CA TYR A 456 5.18 15.19 -20.17
C TYR A 456 4.12 15.14 -19.05
N LEU A 457 4.40 15.85 -17.94
CA LEU A 457 3.46 16.01 -16.84
C LEU A 457 2.81 17.40 -16.87
N PRO A 458 1.47 17.50 -16.98
CA PRO A 458 0.76 18.77 -16.87
C PRO A 458 0.80 19.32 -15.44
N GLY A 459 0.71 20.66 -15.34
CA GLY A 459 0.52 21.32 -14.05
C GLY A 459 1.77 21.45 -13.19
N LYS A 460 2.97 21.37 -13.78
CA LYS A 460 4.20 21.69 -13.06
C LYS A 460 4.10 23.08 -12.43
N PRO A 461 4.34 23.22 -11.12
CA PRO A 461 4.37 24.54 -10.48
C PRO A 461 5.43 25.42 -11.12
N ALA A 462 5.08 26.69 -11.34
CA ALA A 462 6.07 27.68 -11.81
C ALA A 462 7.25 27.72 -10.84
N ASN A 463 8.47 27.79 -11.37
CA ASN A 463 9.70 27.87 -10.57
C ASN A 463 9.59 29.01 -9.57
N ASN A 464 9.34 28.67 -8.32
CA ASN A 464 9.43 29.63 -7.24
C ASN A 464 10.89 29.72 -6.81
N THR A 465 11.49 30.89 -6.94
CA THR A 465 12.89 31.18 -6.59
C THR A 465 13.20 30.98 -5.10
N SER A 466 12.17 30.77 -4.26
CA SER A 466 12.32 30.51 -2.83
C SER A 466 12.48 29.01 -2.49
N GLY A 467 12.47 28.11 -3.47
CA GLY A 467 12.52 26.66 -3.21
C GLY A 467 11.28 26.09 -2.52
N TYR A 468 10.28 26.91 -2.27
CA TYR A 468 9.01 26.51 -1.68
C TYR A 468 8.06 26.10 -2.79
N VAL A 469 7.50 24.93 -2.67
CA VAL A 469 6.48 24.48 -3.59
C VAL A 469 5.18 25.17 -3.22
N GLU A 470 4.75 26.07 -4.09
CA GLU A 470 3.62 26.94 -3.86
C GLU A 470 2.29 26.17 -3.68
N THR A 471 1.35 26.85 -3.08
CA THR A 471 -0.06 26.54 -2.73
C THR A 471 -0.88 25.64 -3.68
N THR A 472 -0.37 25.32 -4.87
CA THR A 472 -0.97 24.33 -5.79
C THR A 472 -0.72 22.88 -5.36
N LEU A 473 0.14 22.65 -4.36
CA LEU A 473 0.38 21.36 -3.71
C LEU A 473 -0.43 21.22 -2.42
N ARG A 474 -1.54 21.92 -2.32
CA ARG A 474 -2.45 21.73 -1.19
C ARG A 474 -2.82 20.25 -1.06
N SER A 475 -2.89 19.82 0.19
CA SER A 475 -3.41 18.57 0.74
C SER A 475 -4.51 17.92 -0.13
N GLY A 476 -4.20 17.62 -1.37
CA GLY A 476 -5.06 16.90 -2.28
C GLY A 476 -4.42 15.57 -2.56
N SER A 477 -5.22 14.56 -2.70
CA SER A 477 -4.86 13.20 -3.06
C SER A 477 -4.16 13.13 -4.41
N TYR A 478 -4.18 14.20 -5.17
CA TYR A 478 -3.64 14.26 -6.52
C TYR A 478 -2.90 15.58 -6.73
N ASN A 479 -1.64 15.49 -7.10
CA ASN A 479 -0.82 16.64 -7.43
C ASN A 479 0.34 16.24 -8.34
N TYR A 480 0.97 17.23 -8.97
CA TYR A 480 2.11 17.05 -9.85
C TYR A 480 3.24 16.20 -9.23
N ARG A 481 3.49 16.32 -7.92
CA ARG A 481 4.58 15.60 -7.25
C ARG A 481 4.31 14.11 -7.13
N PHE A 482 3.08 13.72 -6.85
CA PHE A 482 2.71 12.32 -6.82
C PHE A 482 2.79 11.70 -8.22
N ASP A 483 2.33 12.43 -9.25
CA ASP A 483 2.49 11.99 -10.63
C ASP A 483 3.97 11.81 -10.98
N TRP A 484 4.81 12.78 -10.59
CA TRP A 484 6.25 12.72 -10.81
C TRP A 484 6.91 11.56 -10.06
N LEU A 485 6.56 11.35 -8.81
CA LEU A 485 7.08 10.23 -8.00
C LEU A 485 6.66 8.87 -8.57
N ALA A 486 5.38 8.70 -8.93
CA ALA A 486 4.90 7.46 -9.51
C ALA A 486 5.69 7.11 -10.78
N LEU A 487 5.85 8.07 -11.69
CA LEU A 487 6.58 7.85 -12.95
C LEU A 487 8.07 7.60 -12.72
N THR A 488 8.72 8.37 -11.84
CA THR A 488 10.16 8.18 -11.57
C THR A 488 10.47 6.92 -10.77
N ASN A 489 9.57 6.48 -9.90
CA ASN A 489 9.69 5.19 -9.21
C ASN A 489 9.60 4.01 -10.20
N MET A 490 8.83 4.16 -11.27
CA MET A 490 8.78 3.19 -12.37
C MET A 490 9.89 3.38 -13.41
N GLY A 491 10.83 4.31 -13.21
CA GLY A 491 11.99 4.52 -14.09
C GLY A 491 11.73 5.36 -15.34
N PHE A 492 10.54 5.97 -15.50
CA PHE A 492 10.24 6.79 -16.68
C PHE A 492 11.00 8.12 -16.70
N THR A 493 11.40 8.52 -17.90
CA THR A 493 11.95 9.86 -18.15
C THR A 493 10.82 10.89 -18.22
N VAL A 494 10.83 11.85 -17.27
CA VAL A 494 9.85 12.93 -17.21
C VAL A 494 10.46 14.22 -17.75
N THR A 495 9.73 14.94 -18.61
CA THR A 495 10.16 16.20 -19.24
C THR A 495 9.19 17.34 -18.97
N ASP A 496 9.72 18.56 -19.00
CA ASP A 496 8.94 19.82 -18.99
C ASP A 496 8.71 20.34 -20.42
N ASP A 497 9.43 19.80 -21.40
CA ASP A 497 9.34 20.18 -22.81
C ASP A 497 8.32 19.28 -23.50
N LEU A 498 7.15 19.85 -23.75
CA LEU A 498 6.07 19.14 -24.44
C LEU A 498 6.47 18.66 -25.84
N SER A 499 7.38 19.38 -26.51
CA SER A 499 7.85 19.01 -27.85
C SER A 499 8.78 17.78 -27.87
N ALA A 500 9.37 17.47 -26.71
CA ALA A 500 10.22 16.29 -26.51
C ALA A 500 9.44 15.04 -26.00
N ALA A 501 8.16 15.21 -25.68
CA ALA A 501 7.36 14.15 -25.10
C ALA A 501 6.72 13.24 -26.15
N ASN A 502 6.68 11.93 -25.84
CA ASN A 502 5.94 10.94 -26.60
C ASN A 502 4.48 10.83 -26.13
N VAL A 503 4.27 11.00 -24.82
CA VAL A 503 2.97 10.87 -24.19
C VAL A 503 2.77 11.95 -23.11
N ILE A 504 1.52 12.27 -22.84
CA ILE A 504 1.11 13.17 -21.76
C ILE A 504 0.36 12.35 -20.71
N VAL A 505 0.76 12.42 -19.45
CA VAL A 505 0.12 11.68 -18.36
C VAL A 505 -0.04 12.58 -17.15
N GLY A 506 -1.13 12.47 -16.39
CA GLY A 506 -1.21 13.10 -15.07
C GLY A 506 -2.61 13.34 -14.53
N SER A 507 -2.63 13.74 -13.27
CA SER A 507 -3.84 14.03 -12.48
C SER A 507 -4.34 15.47 -12.61
N ARG A 508 -3.60 16.35 -13.29
CA ARG A 508 -3.86 17.79 -13.38
C ARG A 508 -4.53 18.17 -14.70
N ALA A 509 -5.28 19.27 -14.67
CA ALA A 509 -5.89 19.82 -15.88
C ALA A 509 -4.82 20.25 -16.92
N LEU A 510 -5.09 19.92 -18.18
CA LEU A 510 -4.25 20.33 -19.29
C LEU A 510 -4.29 21.88 -19.46
N ASN A 511 -3.16 22.49 -19.75
CA ASN A 511 -3.10 23.85 -20.26
C ASN A 511 -3.48 23.89 -21.75
N ASP A 512 -3.58 25.07 -22.36
CA ASP A 512 -4.02 25.22 -23.75
C ASP A 512 -3.05 24.56 -24.74
N GLU A 513 -1.75 24.60 -24.46
CA GLU A 513 -0.70 24.00 -25.30
C GLU A 513 -0.80 22.47 -25.28
N ALA A 514 -0.88 21.87 -24.08
CA ALA A 514 -1.03 20.41 -23.94
C ALA A 514 -2.37 19.92 -24.50
N LEU A 515 -3.47 20.66 -24.31
CA LEU A 515 -4.77 20.34 -24.91
C LEU A 515 -4.68 20.38 -26.45
N GLY A 516 -3.93 21.34 -27.00
CA GLY A 516 -3.63 21.45 -28.42
C GLY A 516 -2.84 20.25 -28.95
N ALA A 517 -1.83 19.79 -28.19
CA ALA A 517 -1.02 18.61 -28.51
C ALA A 517 -1.86 17.32 -28.52
N VAL A 518 -2.72 17.12 -27.53
CA VAL A 518 -3.67 15.99 -27.48
C VAL A 518 -4.59 16.00 -28.71
N LYS A 519 -5.15 17.14 -29.05
CA LYS A 519 -5.96 17.30 -30.27
C LYS A 519 -5.18 17.01 -31.56
N ALA A 520 -3.89 17.29 -31.55
CA ALA A 520 -3.01 17.03 -32.73
C ALA A 520 -2.55 15.57 -32.81
N GLY A 521 -2.69 14.77 -31.75
CA GLY A 521 -2.40 13.33 -31.79
C GLY A 521 -1.36 12.87 -30.76
N THR A 522 -0.89 13.72 -29.85
CA THR A 522 -0.07 13.25 -28.74
C THR A 522 -0.96 12.44 -27.78
N PRO A 523 -0.65 11.17 -27.50
CA PRO A 523 -1.44 10.34 -26.61
C PRO A 523 -1.54 10.94 -25.20
N TYR A 524 -2.71 10.87 -24.59
CA TYR A 524 -2.97 11.45 -23.26
C TYR A 524 -3.68 10.48 -22.34
N MET A 525 -3.14 10.31 -21.14
CA MET A 525 -3.82 9.67 -20.02
C MET A 525 -4.09 10.67 -18.92
N GLY A 526 -5.36 10.84 -18.56
CA GLY A 526 -5.79 11.67 -17.46
C GLY A 526 -6.58 10.86 -16.41
N TYR A 527 -6.24 11.03 -15.16
CA TYR A 527 -6.92 10.35 -14.04
C TYR A 527 -7.23 11.35 -12.92
N THR A 528 -8.41 11.70 -12.76
CA THR A 528 -9.16 12.52 -11.78
C THR A 528 -10.19 13.38 -12.47
N ALA A 529 -11.20 13.85 -11.75
CA ALA A 529 -12.15 14.83 -12.25
C ALA A 529 -11.46 16.13 -12.75
N THR A 530 -10.34 16.52 -12.15
CA THR A 530 -9.55 17.70 -12.56
C THR A 530 -8.89 17.48 -13.91
N ALA A 531 -8.23 16.35 -14.12
CA ALA A 531 -7.58 16.00 -15.40
C ALA A 531 -8.62 15.91 -16.53
N VAL A 532 -9.77 15.29 -16.25
CA VAL A 532 -10.88 15.14 -17.20
C VAL A 532 -11.54 16.48 -17.56
N SER A 533 -11.48 17.50 -16.71
CA SER A 533 -12.24 18.76 -16.85
C SER A 533 -12.02 19.45 -18.21
N ARG A 534 -10.78 19.53 -18.69
CA ARG A 534 -10.44 20.17 -19.97
C ARG A 534 -10.71 19.28 -21.18
N VAL A 535 -10.68 17.95 -21.02
CA VAL A 535 -10.92 17.00 -22.11
C VAL A 535 -12.40 17.05 -22.57
N ARG A 536 -13.31 17.50 -21.71
CA ARG A 536 -14.72 17.77 -22.07
C ARG A 536 -14.87 18.79 -23.21
N GLU A 537 -13.86 19.60 -23.47
CA GLU A 537 -13.84 20.50 -24.64
C GLU A 537 -13.62 19.74 -25.98
N LEU A 538 -13.06 18.53 -25.91
CA LEU A 538 -12.71 17.71 -27.07
C LEU A 538 -13.71 16.57 -27.32
N VAL A 539 -14.30 16.02 -26.25
CA VAL A 539 -15.16 14.83 -26.30
C VAL A 539 -16.40 14.97 -25.43
N ASP A 540 -17.48 14.35 -25.86
CA ASP A 540 -18.75 14.36 -25.15
C ASP A 540 -18.77 13.30 -24.05
N LEU A 541 -18.52 13.73 -22.82
CA LEU A 541 -18.49 12.88 -21.62
C LEU A 541 -19.11 13.59 -20.40
N GLU A 542 -19.61 12.80 -19.46
CA GLU A 542 -20.14 13.29 -18.18
C GLU A 542 -19.60 12.45 -17.02
N LEU A 543 -19.25 13.13 -15.92
CA LEU A 543 -18.87 12.53 -14.65
C LEU A 543 -20.02 12.65 -13.66
N SER A 544 -20.26 11.59 -12.93
CA SER A 544 -21.05 11.54 -11.71
C SER A 544 -20.17 11.26 -10.50
N SER A 545 -20.62 11.61 -9.31
CA SER A 545 -19.88 11.37 -8.07
C SER A 545 -20.85 11.09 -6.92
N CYS A 546 -20.37 10.39 -5.89
CA CYS A 546 -20.97 10.43 -4.57
C CYS A 546 -20.74 11.79 -3.92
N GLU A 547 -21.64 12.21 -3.02
CA GLU A 547 -21.60 13.57 -2.46
C GLU A 547 -20.34 13.83 -1.64
N MET A 548 -19.85 12.86 -0.88
CA MET A 548 -18.55 12.96 -0.18
C MET A 548 -17.98 11.55 -0.02
N GLY A 549 -17.01 11.20 -0.81
CA GLY A 549 -16.29 9.97 -0.67
C GLY A 549 -14.85 10.21 -0.22
N THR A 550 -14.30 9.27 0.51
CA THR A 550 -12.87 9.24 0.78
C THR A 550 -12.22 8.19 -0.12
N ASP A 551 -11.96 7.03 0.41
CA ASP A 551 -11.34 5.93 -0.30
C ASP A 551 -12.09 4.62 -0.02
N PHE A 552 -12.09 3.75 -1.00
CA PHE A 552 -12.70 2.43 -0.89
C PHE A 552 -12.09 1.43 -1.87
N LEU A 553 -12.29 0.15 -1.57
CA LEU A 553 -12.10 -0.94 -2.52
C LEU A 553 -13.46 -1.30 -3.13
N GLY A 554 -13.56 -1.16 -4.44
CA GLY A 554 -14.75 -1.54 -5.21
C GLY A 554 -14.53 -2.81 -6.01
N ARG A 555 -15.61 -3.58 -6.22
CA ARG A 555 -15.57 -4.63 -7.24
C ARG A 555 -15.64 -4.01 -8.62
N VAL A 556 -14.80 -4.52 -9.51
CA VAL A 556 -14.74 -4.08 -10.91
C VAL A 556 -14.80 -5.26 -11.86
N VAL A 557 -15.11 -4.95 -13.11
CA VAL A 557 -14.97 -5.87 -14.24
C VAL A 557 -14.22 -5.17 -15.37
N TYR A 558 -13.55 -5.95 -16.20
CA TYR A 558 -12.81 -5.51 -17.37
C TYR A 558 -13.54 -5.97 -18.64
N PRO A 559 -14.47 -5.17 -19.19
CA PRO A 559 -15.33 -5.61 -20.31
C PRO A 559 -14.56 -5.88 -21.60
N ASN A 560 -13.39 -5.30 -21.75
CA ASN A 560 -12.53 -5.46 -22.92
C ASN A 560 -11.09 -5.73 -22.49
N ASN A 561 -10.44 -6.68 -23.16
CA ASN A 561 -9.02 -6.95 -22.94
C ASN A 561 -8.17 -6.06 -23.87
N THR A 562 -7.59 -5.00 -23.33
CA THR A 562 -6.68 -4.07 -24.00
C THR A 562 -5.27 -4.19 -23.43
N LEU A 563 -4.26 -3.52 -24.01
CA LEU A 563 -2.92 -3.51 -23.41
C LEU A 563 -2.86 -2.73 -22.09
N ILE A 564 -3.83 -1.85 -21.83
CA ILE A 564 -3.83 -1.02 -20.60
C ILE A 564 -4.24 -1.86 -19.40
N ASN A 565 -5.18 -2.79 -19.55
CA ASN A 565 -5.74 -3.59 -18.46
C ASN A 565 -5.44 -5.10 -18.56
N ALA A 566 -4.57 -5.50 -19.48
CA ALA A 566 -4.26 -6.91 -19.73
C ALA A 566 -3.70 -7.61 -18.48
N THR A 567 -2.85 -6.95 -17.72
CA THR A 567 -2.26 -7.46 -16.48
C THR A 567 -3.33 -7.87 -15.47
N TYR A 568 -4.28 -6.99 -15.15
CA TYR A 568 -5.36 -7.28 -14.19
C TYR A 568 -6.26 -8.43 -14.65
N ILE A 569 -6.50 -8.54 -15.97
CA ILE A 569 -7.26 -9.65 -16.55
C ILE A 569 -6.49 -10.96 -16.40
N ASN A 570 -5.19 -10.96 -16.66
CA ASN A 570 -4.32 -12.12 -16.57
C ASN A 570 -4.20 -12.62 -15.12
N GLU A 571 -4.13 -11.70 -14.18
CA GLU A 571 -4.12 -11.97 -12.73
C GLU A 571 -5.49 -12.42 -12.20
N GLY A 572 -6.57 -12.15 -12.92
CA GLY A 572 -7.94 -12.43 -12.49
C GLY A 572 -8.41 -11.50 -11.38
N ASP A 573 -7.82 -10.29 -11.30
CA ASP A 573 -8.20 -9.29 -10.30
C ASP A 573 -9.60 -8.74 -10.60
N ASP A 574 -10.45 -8.62 -9.58
CA ASP A 574 -11.82 -8.13 -9.69
C ASP A 574 -12.11 -6.94 -8.74
N VAL A 575 -11.06 -6.35 -8.18
CA VAL A 575 -11.16 -5.21 -7.26
C VAL A 575 -10.26 -4.06 -7.72
N MET A 576 -10.62 -2.86 -7.33
CA MET A 576 -9.85 -1.64 -7.58
C MET A 576 -9.96 -0.71 -6.39
N TYR A 577 -8.85 -0.12 -6.00
CA TYR A 577 -8.85 0.99 -5.04
C TYR A 577 -9.31 2.27 -5.72
N GLU A 578 -10.26 2.97 -5.12
CA GLU A 578 -10.79 4.20 -5.64
C GLU A 578 -10.70 5.32 -4.61
N TYR A 579 -10.07 6.41 -5.00
CA TYR A 579 -10.08 7.65 -4.23
C TYR A 579 -10.70 8.79 -5.06
N GLY A 580 -11.78 9.40 -4.55
CA GLY A 580 -12.50 10.49 -5.20
C GLY A 580 -13.94 10.16 -5.54
N THR A 581 -14.34 8.89 -5.59
CA THR A 581 -15.73 8.43 -5.76
C THR A 581 -16.44 8.96 -7.00
N TYR A 582 -15.73 9.02 -8.12
CA TYR A 582 -16.25 9.43 -9.42
C TYR A 582 -16.43 8.24 -10.36
N TRP A 583 -17.37 8.36 -11.30
CA TRP A 583 -17.50 7.48 -12.47
C TRP A 583 -18.03 8.26 -13.67
N PHE A 584 -17.77 7.75 -14.86
CA PHE A 584 -18.33 8.31 -16.09
C PHE A 584 -19.78 7.83 -16.24
N SER A 585 -20.73 8.75 -16.14
CA SER A 585 -22.15 8.49 -16.46
C SER A 585 -22.41 8.56 -17.95
N LYS A 586 -21.50 9.15 -18.73
CA LYS A 586 -21.50 9.18 -20.18
C LYS A 586 -20.08 9.14 -20.72
N ILE A 587 -19.83 8.29 -21.70
CA ILE A 587 -18.58 8.20 -22.45
C ILE A 587 -18.82 8.44 -23.94
N PRO A 588 -17.82 8.87 -24.74
CA PRO A 588 -17.95 9.07 -26.16
C PRO A 588 -18.42 7.80 -26.90
N GLU A 589 -19.21 7.97 -27.95
CA GLU A 589 -19.60 6.85 -28.80
C GLU A 589 -18.35 6.23 -29.46
N GLY A 590 -18.21 4.91 -29.36
CA GLY A 590 -17.05 4.18 -29.86
C GLY A 590 -15.86 4.11 -28.88
N ALA A 591 -16.00 4.61 -27.65
CA ALA A 591 -15.02 4.40 -26.60
C ALA A 591 -14.99 2.94 -26.16
N THR A 592 -13.78 2.45 -25.82
CA THR A 592 -13.54 1.11 -25.25
C THR A 592 -13.48 1.22 -23.72
N VAL A 593 -14.40 0.57 -23.03
CA VAL A 593 -14.41 0.54 -21.55
C VAL A 593 -13.23 -0.32 -21.07
N LEU A 594 -12.38 0.26 -20.23
CA LEU A 594 -11.26 -0.41 -19.58
C LEU A 594 -11.66 -1.05 -18.25
N VAL A 595 -12.33 -0.27 -17.41
CA VAL A 595 -12.76 -0.66 -16.04
C VAL A 595 -14.17 -0.18 -15.82
N GLN A 596 -14.99 -1.03 -15.23
CA GLN A 596 -16.38 -0.72 -14.89
C GLN A 596 -16.71 -1.26 -13.49
N ASN A 597 -17.40 -0.46 -12.68
CA ASN A 597 -17.87 -0.89 -11.36
C ASN A 597 -18.83 -2.08 -11.46
N ALA A 598 -18.64 -3.05 -10.57
CA ALA A 598 -19.48 -4.23 -10.47
C ALA A 598 -19.98 -4.40 -9.03
N GLY A 599 -21.31 -4.45 -8.87
CA GLY A 599 -21.93 -4.58 -7.54
C GLY A 599 -22.47 -3.25 -7.01
N LYS A 600 -23.14 -3.33 -5.86
CA LYS A 600 -23.85 -2.20 -5.29
C LYS A 600 -23.07 -1.46 -4.24
N ASP A 601 -22.26 -2.21 -3.49
CA ASP A 601 -21.54 -1.70 -2.32
C ASP A 601 -20.04 -1.96 -2.49
N PRO A 602 -19.19 -1.00 -2.15
CA PRO A 602 -17.77 -1.23 -1.98
C PRO A 602 -17.52 -2.36 -0.96
N LEU A 603 -16.40 -3.03 -1.13
CA LEU A 603 -15.98 -4.10 -0.21
C LEU A 603 -15.51 -3.53 1.12
N GLN A 604 -14.81 -2.42 1.07
CA GLN A 604 -14.11 -1.82 2.19
C GLN A 604 -13.98 -0.31 1.99
N GLY A 605 -13.67 0.40 3.05
CA GLY A 605 -13.42 1.84 3.01
C GLY A 605 -14.61 2.67 3.41
N CYS A 606 -14.58 3.96 3.11
CA CYS A 606 -15.58 4.92 3.54
C CYS A 606 -16.23 5.65 2.35
N ILE A 607 -17.54 5.57 2.25
CA ILE A 607 -18.33 6.44 1.39
C ILE A 607 -19.29 7.23 2.27
N CYS A 608 -19.13 8.54 2.27
CA CYS A 608 -19.96 9.43 3.03
C CYS A 608 -21.22 9.77 2.23
N LEU A 609 -22.34 9.20 2.60
CA LEU A 609 -23.59 9.34 1.88
C LEU A 609 -24.68 9.88 2.82
N THR A 610 -25.53 10.77 2.31
CA THR A 610 -26.76 11.17 2.99
C THR A 610 -27.84 10.10 2.80
N ASP A 611 -28.68 9.88 3.81
CA ASP A 611 -29.68 8.80 3.86
C ASP A 611 -30.52 8.64 2.58
N ASP A 612 -30.92 9.73 1.95
CA ASP A 612 -31.72 9.71 0.72
C ASP A 612 -30.88 9.60 -0.56
N GLY A 613 -29.58 9.93 -0.49
CA GLY A 613 -28.61 9.87 -1.59
C GLY A 613 -28.06 8.48 -1.85
N LEU A 614 -27.88 7.70 -0.79
CA LEU A 614 -27.31 6.37 -0.78
C LEU A 614 -27.90 5.45 -1.85
N VAL A 615 -29.19 5.22 -1.80
CA VAL A 615 -29.87 4.24 -2.67
C VAL A 615 -29.80 4.65 -4.14
N LYS A 616 -29.96 5.94 -4.43
CA LYS A 616 -29.96 6.44 -5.82
C LYS A 616 -28.54 6.51 -6.41
N GLN A 617 -27.55 6.81 -5.59
CA GLN A 617 -26.19 6.93 -6.07
C GLN A 617 -25.57 5.55 -6.31
N PHE A 618 -25.83 4.56 -5.46
CA PHE A 618 -25.40 3.19 -5.71
C PHE A 618 -26.09 2.52 -6.89
N GLU A 619 -27.31 2.87 -7.21
CA GLU A 619 -27.94 2.41 -8.45
C GLU A 619 -27.21 2.89 -9.70
N THR A 620 -26.62 4.10 -9.65
CA THR A 620 -25.84 4.68 -10.74
C THR A 620 -24.35 4.32 -10.66
N TYR A 621 -23.80 4.07 -9.49
CA TYR A 621 -22.45 3.59 -9.28
C TYR A 621 -22.26 2.18 -9.88
N ASN A 622 -23.21 1.30 -9.62
CA ASN A 622 -23.21 -0.04 -10.21
C ASN A 622 -23.28 0.07 -11.75
N ASN A 623 -22.31 -0.50 -12.42
CA ASN A 623 -22.06 -0.36 -13.85
C ASN A 623 -21.53 1.02 -14.30
N GLY A 624 -21.18 1.91 -13.39
CA GLY A 624 -20.46 3.15 -13.71
C GLY A 624 -19.09 2.84 -14.34
N VAL A 625 -18.75 3.55 -15.42
CA VAL A 625 -17.44 3.38 -16.07
C VAL A 625 -16.39 4.13 -15.26
N VAL A 626 -15.37 3.43 -14.77
CA VAL A 626 -14.24 4.01 -14.01
C VAL A 626 -13.11 4.45 -14.95
N GLY A 627 -12.87 3.68 -16.01
CA GLY A 627 -11.85 3.97 -17.01
C GLY A 627 -12.27 3.58 -18.42
N PHE A 628 -11.87 4.37 -19.41
CA PHE A 628 -12.07 4.07 -20.83
C PHE A 628 -10.92 4.62 -21.67
N GLU A 629 -10.70 4.03 -22.83
CA GLU A 629 -9.87 4.60 -23.91
C GLU A 629 -10.72 4.99 -25.10
N TYR A 630 -10.28 6.01 -25.85
CA TYR A 630 -10.98 6.52 -27.01
C TYR A 630 -10.03 7.08 -28.06
N GLN A 631 -10.21 6.63 -29.29
CA GLN A 631 -9.48 7.12 -30.45
C GLN A 631 -10.45 7.74 -31.45
N SER A 632 -10.17 8.94 -31.92
CA SER A 632 -10.97 9.63 -32.91
C SER A 632 -10.13 10.60 -33.73
N GLY A 633 -10.04 10.37 -35.06
CA GLY A 633 -9.11 11.10 -35.90
C GLY A 633 -7.67 10.85 -35.46
N ASN A 634 -6.94 11.91 -35.13
CA ASN A 634 -5.60 11.80 -34.55
C ASN A 634 -5.56 11.68 -33.02
N MET A 635 -6.69 11.95 -32.34
CA MET A 635 -6.74 11.97 -30.91
C MET A 635 -6.73 10.54 -30.34
N ASP A 636 -5.88 10.31 -29.34
CA ASP A 636 -5.76 9.07 -28.58
C ASP A 636 -5.73 9.40 -27.09
N ILE A 637 -6.77 9.00 -26.37
CA ILE A 637 -6.92 9.31 -24.94
C ILE A 637 -7.31 8.06 -24.15
N ALA A 638 -6.82 7.98 -22.91
CA ALA A 638 -7.33 7.11 -21.86
C ALA A 638 -7.70 7.96 -20.64
N LEU A 639 -8.88 7.78 -20.10
CA LEU A 639 -9.36 8.57 -18.97
C LEU A 639 -9.84 7.67 -17.86
N PHE A 640 -9.39 7.98 -16.63
CA PHE A 640 -9.90 7.40 -15.40
C PHE A 640 -10.60 8.46 -14.55
N ALA A 641 -11.69 8.09 -13.92
CA ALA A 641 -12.52 9.00 -13.13
C ALA A 641 -11.86 9.37 -11.80
N ASN A 642 -11.14 8.40 -11.20
CA ASN A 642 -10.47 8.52 -9.90
C ASN A 642 -8.95 8.60 -10.04
N VAL A 643 -8.27 8.98 -8.96
CA VAL A 643 -6.81 9.05 -8.92
C VAL A 643 -6.21 7.64 -8.91
N LEU A 644 -5.13 7.43 -9.68
CA LEU A 644 -4.43 6.15 -9.77
C LEU A 644 -3.14 6.08 -8.94
N ASN A 645 -2.76 7.16 -8.27
CA ASN A 645 -1.50 7.25 -7.53
C ASN A 645 -1.65 7.99 -6.20
N HIS A 646 -2.78 7.76 -5.52
CA HIS A 646 -3.12 8.47 -4.29
C HIS A 646 -1.97 8.43 -3.28
N LYS A 647 -1.33 9.58 -3.05
CA LYS A 647 -0.18 9.76 -2.14
C LYS A 647 0.93 8.70 -2.27
N ILE A 648 1.01 7.97 -3.38
CA ILE A 648 1.93 6.82 -3.56
C ILE A 648 1.66 5.68 -2.54
N HIS A 649 0.49 5.63 -1.94
CA HIS A 649 0.10 4.61 -0.97
C HIS A 649 -0.45 3.36 -1.65
N GLN A 650 -1.32 3.50 -2.66
CA GLN A 650 -1.68 2.39 -3.54
C GLN A 650 -0.74 2.38 -4.75
N THR A 651 -0.09 1.28 -4.97
CA THR A 651 0.91 1.11 -6.03
C THR A 651 0.45 0.17 -7.13
N ASP A 652 -0.62 -0.58 -6.90
CA ASP A 652 -1.18 -1.51 -7.86
C ASP A 652 -1.67 -0.78 -9.13
N GLU A 653 -2.44 0.27 -8.99
CA GLU A 653 -3.00 1.03 -10.10
C GLU A 653 -1.96 1.78 -10.96
N PHE A 654 -0.69 1.85 -10.53
CA PHE A 654 0.39 2.40 -11.35
C PHE A 654 0.59 1.58 -12.63
N THR A 655 0.22 0.31 -12.63
CA THR A 655 0.28 -0.57 -13.79
C THR A 655 -0.62 -0.08 -14.94
N PHE A 656 -1.77 0.55 -14.66
CA PHE A 656 -2.55 1.23 -15.71
C PHE A 656 -1.75 2.35 -16.38
N ILE A 657 -0.99 3.11 -15.58
CA ILE A 657 -0.18 4.24 -16.06
C ILE A 657 0.96 3.73 -16.94
N SER A 658 1.74 2.76 -16.43
CA SER A 658 2.87 2.19 -17.17
C SER A 658 2.41 1.49 -18.46
N ASN A 659 1.34 0.73 -18.40
CA ASN A 659 0.77 0.04 -19.55
C ASN A 659 0.30 1.01 -20.63
N PHE A 660 -0.33 2.11 -20.26
CA PHE A 660 -0.67 3.16 -21.22
C PHE A 660 0.58 3.70 -21.88
N ILE A 661 1.60 4.09 -21.11
CA ILE A 661 2.83 4.68 -21.64
C ILE A 661 3.53 3.71 -22.60
N PHE A 662 3.75 2.47 -22.19
CA PHE A 662 4.40 1.47 -23.03
C PHE A 662 3.57 1.13 -24.28
N SER A 663 2.26 0.94 -24.13
CA SER A 663 1.39 0.62 -25.28
C SER A 663 1.33 1.73 -26.33
N ARG A 664 1.49 3.00 -25.91
CA ARG A 664 1.53 4.17 -26.83
C ARG A 664 2.93 4.48 -27.34
N SER A 665 3.92 3.75 -26.86
CA SER A 665 5.32 3.84 -27.31
C SER A 665 5.73 2.64 -28.16
N LEU A 666 4.77 1.81 -28.60
CA LEU A 666 5.07 0.69 -29.49
C LEU A 666 5.42 1.19 -30.90
N SER A 667 6.55 0.74 -31.40
CA SER A 667 6.97 0.98 -32.78
C SER A 667 6.25 0.03 -33.75
N ALA A 668 6.35 0.32 -35.06
CA ALA A 668 5.85 -0.59 -36.08
C ALA A 668 6.75 -1.84 -36.26
N VAL A 669 7.83 -1.97 -35.50
CA VAL A 669 8.80 -3.05 -35.59
C VAL A 669 8.34 -4.21 -34.70
N ALA A 670 8.12 -5.37 -35.31
CA ALA A 670 7.87 -6.60 -34.55
C ALA A 670 9.17 -7.06 -33.89
N TYR A 671 9.05 -7.67 -32.70
CA TYR A 671 10.19 -8.30 -32.06
C TYR A 671 10.57 -9.59 -32.77
N GLU A 672 11.83 -9.70 -33.18
CA GLU A 672 12.38 -10.92 -33.81
C GLU A 672 13.00 -11.80 -32.71
N GLY A 673 12.17 -12.62 -32.07
CA GLY A 673 12.61 -13.51 -30.98
C GLY A 673 13.38 -14.74 -31.51
N VAL A 674 14.05 -15.41 -30.58
CA VAL A 674 14.75 -16.68 -30.83
C VAL A 674 13.76 -17.76 -31.24
N GLN A 675 14.09 -18.48 -32.32
CA GLN A 675 13.28 -19.59 -32.84
C GLN A 675 13.49 -20.86 -31.99
N GLN A 676 12.42 -21.59 -31.75
CA GLN A 676 12.52 -22.91 -31.19
C GLN A 676 13.33 -23.82 -32.12
N PRO A 677 14.35 -24.56 -31.63
CA PRO A 677 15.08 -25.53 -32.43
C PRO A 677 14.13 -26.55 -33.04
N GLU A 678 14.27 -26.78 -34.36
CA GLU A 678 13.54 -27.88 -35.01
C GLU A 678 13.88 -29.20 -34.30
N ASN A 679 12.86 -29.91 -33.87
CA ASN A 679 13.07 -31.26 -33.35
C ASN A 679 13.70 -32.08 -34.49
N PRO A 680 14.86 -32.70 -34.35
CA PRO A 680 15.41 -33.53 -35.37
C PRO A 680 14.35 -34.59 -35.73
N GLU A 681 13.99 -34.65 -37.01
CA GLU A 681 13.09 -35.73 -37.48
C GLU A 681 13.61 -37.06 -36.92
N PRO A 682 12.75 -37.91 -36.33
CA PRO A 682 13.19 -39.18 -35.84
C PRO A 682 13.83 -39.91 -36.99
N ASP A 683 15.14 -40.20 -36.90
CA ASP A 683 15.87 -40.99 -37.88
C ASP A 683 15.00 -42.19 -38.24
N ASN A 684 14.53 -42.19 -39.50
CA ASN A 684 13.75 -43.29 -40.02
C ASN A 684 14.66 -44.51 -40.01
N PRO A 685 14.51 -45.48 -39.12
CA PRO A 685 15.44 -46.56 -39.05
C PRO A 685 15.37 -47.32 -40.37
N ASP A 686 16.51 -47.43 -41.10
CA ASP A 686 16.66 -48.30 -42.26
C ASP A 686 15.95 -49.65 -42.03
N PRO A 687 15.20 -50.17 -42.99
CA PRO A 687 14.46 -51.39 -42.84
C PRO A 687 15.41 -52.53 -42.48
N LYS A 688 15.29 -53.05 -41.24
CA LYS A 688 16.03 -54.21 -40.77
C LYS A 688 15.85 -55.37 -41.72
N PRO A 689 16.90 -56.10 -42.11
CA PRO A 689 16.75 -57.35 -42.86
C PRO A 689 16.08 -58.40 -41.97
N ASP A 690 15.23 -59.21 -42.56
CA ASP A 690 14.41 -60.26 -41.95
C ASP A 690 15.21 -61.21 -41.02
N PRO A 691 14.70 -61.54 -39.83
CA PRO A 691 15.37 -62.45 -38.91
C PRO A 691 15.23 -63.87 -39.36
N LYS A 692 16.34 -64.61 -39.35
CA LYS A 692 16.39 -66.05 -39.40
C LYS A 692 15.81 -66.66 -38.10
N PRO A 693 15.07 -67.75 -38.18
CA PRO A 693 14.44 -68.35 -37.04
C PRO A 693 15.42 -69.26 -36.23
N GLY A 694 15.33 -69.15 -34.93
CA GLY A 694 15.81 -70.13 -33.95
C GLY A 694 16.72 -69.55 -32.87
N ASP A 695 16.26 -69.35 -31.69
CA ASP A 695 16.48 -70.20 -30.53
C ASP A 695 15.76 -69.66 -29.28
N SER A 696 15.16 -70.55 -28.52
CA SER A 696 14.40 -70.29 -27.31
C SER A 696 15.38 -70.22 -26.11
N GLY A 697 15.33 -69.12 -25.37
CA GLY A 697 16.05 -68.99 -24.10
C GLY A 697 15.29 -68.09 -23.14
N THR A 698 14.64 -68.63 -22.16
CA THR A 698 13.98 -68.02 -21.01
C THR A 698 14.99 -67.30 -20.13
N THR A 699 14.81 -66.03 -19.83
CA THR A 699 15.38 -65.40 -18.65
C THR A 699 14.41 -64.37 -18.07
N ASP A 700 14.21 -64.45 -16.74
CA ASP A 700 13.33 -63.65 -15.90
C ASP A 700 13.62 -62.17 -15.91
N PRO A 701 12.61 -61.30 -15.70
CA PRO A 701 12.77 -59.87 -15.70
C PRO A 701 13.37 -59.36 -14.36
N LYS A 702 14.44 -58.57 -14.47
CA LYS A 702 15.03 -57.80 -13.38
C LYS A 702 14.20 -56.53 -13.18
N PRO A 703 13.93 -56.10 -11.94
CA PRO A 703 13.13 -54.91 -11.68
C PRO A 703 13.90 -53.64 -12.09
N THR A 704 13.23 -52.75 -12.84
CA THR A 704 13.70 -51.42 -13.20
C THR A 704 13.38 -50.46 -12.06
N THR A 705 14.40 -49.83 -11.53
CA THR A 705 14.29 -48.61 -10.68
C THR A 705 13.80 -47.43 -11.52
N PRO A 706 12.97 -46.54 -10.96
CA PRO A 706 12.60 -45.28 -11.62
C PRO A 706 13.80 -44.35 -11.73
N PRO A 707 13.82 -43.45 -12.71
CA PRO A 707 14.88 -42.44 -12.80
C PRO A 707 14.75 -41.42 -11.65
N GLU A 708 15.87 -41.11 -11.02
CA GLU A 708 15.99 -39.97 -10.11
C GLU A 708 15.85 -38.69 -10.93
N THR A 709 14.83 -37.91 -10.67
CA THR A 709 14.77 -36.51 -11.05
C THR A 709 15.57 -35.73 -10.00
N GLY A 710 16.76 -35.34 -10.34
CA GLY A 710 17.59 -34.48 -9.52
C GLY A 710 17.17 -33.02 -9.75
N ASP A 711 16.39 -32.50 -8.82
CA ASP A 711 16.22 -31.07 -8.66
C ASP A 711 17.37 -30.54 -7.80
N THR A 712 18.21 -29.69 -8.38
CA THR A 712 19.26 -28.94 -7.68
C THR A 712 18.89 -27.48 -7.61
N SER A 713 17.70 -27.17 -7.12
CA SER A 713 17.34 -25.81 -6.75
C SER A 713 18.05 -25.41 -5.45
N ASN A 714 18.35 -24.13 -5.32
CA ASN A 714 19.24 -23.47 -4.35
C ASN A 714 18.91 -23.63 -2.85
N VAL A 715 18.26 -24.69 -2.42
CA VAL A 715 17.92 -24.99 -1.01
C VAL A 715 19.16 -24.95 -0.08
N MET A 716 20.35 -25.25 -0.61
CA MET A 716 21.60 -25.18 0.17
C MET A 716 22.00 -23.75 0.56
N LEU A 717 21.51 -22.73 -0.14
CA LEU A 717 21.85 -21.33 0.16
C LEU A 717 21.12 -20.83 1.42
N TRP A 718 19.85 -21.16 1.58
CA TRP A 718 19.04 -20.77 2.74
C TRP A 718 19.45 -21.47 4.03
N VAL A 719 19.83 -22.73 3.96
CA VAL A 719 20.41 -23.45 5.11
C VAL A 719 21.77 -22.87 5.51
N ALA A 720 22.57 -22.40 4.55
CA ALA A 720 23.83 -21.72 4.84
C ALA A 720 23.62 -20.37 5.55
N VAL A 721 22.61 -19.59 5.19
CA VAL A 721 22.27 -18.32 5.84
C VAL A 721 21.77 -18.54 7.28
N ALA A 722 20.93 -19.54 7.52
CA ALA A 722 20.46 -19.88 8.86
C ALA A 722 21.60 -20.39 9.77
N VAL A 723 22.55 -21.16 9.23
CA VAL A 723 23.70 -21.68 9.98
C VAL A 723 24.76 -20.60 10.22
N ILE A 724 24.93 -19.65 9.29
CA ILE A 724 25.88 -18.54 9.44
C ILE A 724 25.36 -17.51 10.46
N SER A 725 24.05 -17.21 10.48
CA SER A 725 23.47 -16.31 11.47
C SER A 725 23.52 -16.87 12.90
N CYS A 726 23.34 -18.16 13.07
CA CYS A 726 23.53 -18.82 14.38
C CYS A 726 24.99 -18.95 14.81
N GLY A 727 25.94 -18.98 13.87
CA GLY A 727 27.36 -19.14 14.13
C GLY A 727 28.14 -17.85 14.43
N MET A 728 27.66 -16.68 14.00
CA MET A 728 28.36 -15.40 14.18
C MET A 728 28.12 -14.70 15.53
N ILE A 729 27.06 -15.01 16.24
CA ILE A 729 26.78 -14.42 17.55
C ILE A 729 27.85 -14.75 18.60
N PRO A 730 28.42 -15.97 18.67
CA PRO A 730 29.53 -16.25 19.59
C PRO A 730 30.86 -15.56 19.21
N ALA A 731 31.11 -15.33 17.91
CA ALA A 731 32.34 -14.72 17.45
C ALA A 731 32.41 -13.20 17.71
N ALA A 732 31.32 -12.51 17.52
CA ALA A 732 31.20 -11.05 17.79
C ALA A 732 31.34 -10.74 19.29
N VAL A 733 30.76 -11.57 20.17
CA VAL A 733 30.89 -11.42 21.63
C VAL A 733 32.33 -11.68 22.10
N VAL A 734 33.08 -12.56 21.45
CA VAL A 734 34.50 -12.84 21.78
C VAL A 734 35.42 -11.70 21.32
N VAL A 735 35.12 -11.08 20.16
CA VAL A 735 35.93 -9.94 19.65
C VAL A 735 35.68 -8.66 20.46
N LEU A 736 34.44 -8.42 20.88
CA LEU A 736 34.10 -7.24 21.72
C LEU A 736 34.67 -7.39 23.15
N LYS A 737 34.74 -8.60 23.72
CA LYS A 737 35.39 -8.84 25.03
C LYS A 737 36.93 -8.75 24.99
N ARG A 738 37.57 -8.84 23.82
CA ARG A 738 39.00 -8.62 23.66
C ARG A 738 39.45 -7.19 23.42
N LYS A 739 38.48 -6.26 23.10
CA LYS A 739 38.78 -4.82 22.98
C LYS A 739 38.46 -4.01 24.26
N ALA A 740 37.90 -4.66 25.28
CA ALA A 740 37.58 -4.03 26.58
C ALA A 740 38.53 -4.49 27.72
N ARG A 741 39.72 -5.02 27.38
CA ARG A 741 40.83 -5.27 28.32
C ARG A 741 42.05 -4.47 27.92
#